data_0d3d884bcab9e6a138fb73a2e6a54fa9
#
_entry.id   0d3d884bcab9e6a138fb73a2e6a54fa9
#
_cell.length_a   1.000
_cell.length_b   1.000
_cell.length_c   1.000
_cell.angle_alpha   90.00
_cell.angle_beta   90.00
_cell.angle_gamma   90.00
#
_symmetry.space_group_name_H-M   'P 1'
#
loop_
_entity.id
_entity.type
_entity.pdbx_description
1 polymer ?
#
loop_
_entity_poly.entity_id
_entity_poly.type
_entity_poly.pdbx_seq_one_letter_code
_entity_poly.pdbx_strand_id
1 'polypeptide(L)'
;MSEQAGMENTWTRGQRWVSDGEPELGLGIIRKSGDGRVEIAFPAAGETRIYAIDSAPLRRVKFMAGDRIKVHSGAEMTVEQVREERGLRIYQTDGGEVGEADLSDSISFSKPEERLFGGKLDEPADFDLRGEALHRRAAMRRSPVRGLAGARMDLIPHQLFIADEVANRPRPRVLLADQVGIGKTIEACLILHRLILTGRAERVLILVPEPLVHQWFVELLRRFQLSFSLFDEGRCEAIEYGDPECNPFLDSQWILAAVDFLAGNERRATQAREAGWDVLVVDEAHHLEWSPEAPGAAYEMVRGLAETTESLLLLTATPQQLGPEGHFARLKLLDPDRYTDLEQYREETLHYEEVADVVESLAGEEQAEMPVSLLRKIVAGRPRLERRVADLIAEKPGARERLVADLLDGFGVGRVMFRNTRTKLGGFPQREPRLAPTADKVKWLADLLETLGDEKILVITQTRELAEEVLRELHHATGVKGVLFHENLSLLQRDRNAAFFAEAEGARILVCSEIGSEGRNFQFARHLVLYDLPEDVDLLEQRIGRLDRIGQKGTIQVHVPYLPSSEEEIRMRWLEEGLDAFRASPPGAAEIQRELRFDLEEAIGEREGIDELIEKTLASRKRISERLARGQDRLLERSSHRPERSAWLVEKIREWDEDAGFEDFLLRLLEFSGLHIEELGRRRYFLLPGNLKSDAFPSLPHDGMTVTLDRRRALEREQEAFLTWDHPMVRGALDLMLGSAAGNATFGVWDAAGEKIILLEAWVVVECVAPAKLHVERFLPQTPLRIMVDHKGGDHTEEAAFAKPPLRKGDPASLMRNEAVKRKFLPAMLEKTRALATAKSHAVIADALASMHAEIATEITRLQNLSEVNDHIQPEEITALEARESELAAVIQNARVRLDAVRLIWKAPPA
;
A
#
# COMPACT_ATOMS: atom_id res chain seq x y z
N MET A 1 -42.94 2.94 -5.18
CA MET A 1 -42.91 3.91 -6.28
C MET A 1 -41.66 4.73 -6.05
N SER A 2 -40.56 4.32 -6.65
CA SER A 2 -39.28 5.04 -6.72
C SER A 2 -38.62 4.67 -8.05
N GLU A 3 -39.10 5.34 -9.10
CA GLU A 3 -38.45 5.40 -10.40
C GLU A 3 -37.59 6.66 -10.41
N GLN A 4 -36.33 6.60 -9.96
CA GLN A 4 -35.27 7.57 -10.22
C GLN A 4 -33.95 7.09 -9.62
N ALA A 5 -33.50 5.91 -10.04
CA ALA A 5 -32.09 5.53 -9.85
C ALA A 5 -31.71 4.55 -10.97
N GLY A 6 -31.17 5.07 -12.04
CA GLY A 6 -30.83 4.25 -13.19
C GLY A 6 -30.55 5.07 -14.44
N MET A 7 -29.74 6.13 -14.36
CA MET A 7 -29.00 6.56 -15.53
C MET A 7 -27.74 5.72 -15.60
N GLU A 8 -27.86 4.59 -16.29
CA GLU A 8 -26.72 3.80 -16.73
C GLU A 8 -25.73 4.72 -17.43
N ASN A 9 -24.53 4.85 -16.87
CA ASN A 9 -23.40 5.43 -17.56
C ASN A 9 -23.02 4.49 -18.70
N THR A 10 -23.74 4.57 -19.82
CA THR A 10 -23.38 3.79 -21.01
C THR A 10 -22.10 4.37 -21.58
N TRP A 11 -21.01 3.63 -21.44
CA TRP A 11 -19.72 3.96 -22.00
C TRP A 11 -19.76 3.88 -23.53
N THR A 12 -19.97 5.01 -24.17
CA THR A 12 -20.20 5.07 -25.62
C THR A 12 -18.97 5.64 -26.33
N ARG A 13 -18.57 5.01 -27.43
CA ARG A 13 -17.47 5.52 -28.26
C ARG A 13 -17.73 6.97 -28.67
N GLY A 14 -16.72 7.82 -28.47
CA GLY A 14 -16.80 9.25 -28.78
C GLY A 14 -17.11 10.12 -27.57
N GLN A 15 -17.49 9.56 -26.42
CA GLN A 15 -17.62 10.34 -25.19
C GLN A 15 -16.27 10.91 -24.77
N ARG A 16 -16.33 12.06 -24.10
CA ARG A 16 -15.15 12.78 -23.60
C ARG A 16 -15.04 12.70 -22.08
N TRP A 17 -13.87 12.22 -21.63
CA TRP A 17 -13.59 11.93 -20.23
C TRP A 17 -12.24 12.52 -19.78
N VAL A 18 -12.13 12.84 -18.50
CA VAL A 18 -10.89 13.27 -17.84
C VAL A 18 -10.51 12.21 -16.82
N SER A 19 -9.23 11.90 -16.75
CA SER A 19 -8.69 11.10 -15.65
C SER A 19 -8.54 11.97 -14.41
N ASP A 20 -9.21 11.58 -13.31
CA ASP A 20 -9.10 12.28 -12.04
C ASP A 20 -7.72 12.01 -11.38
N GLY A 21 -7.12 10.85 -11.67
CA GLY A 21 -5.78 10.51 -11.20
C GLY A 21 -4.64 11.14 -12.01
N GLU A 22 -4.87 11.38 -13.32
CA GLU A 22 -3.86 11.90 -14.28
C GLU A 22 -4.46 13.05 -15.10
N PRO A 23 -4.83 14.19 -14.49
CA PRO A 23 -5.47 15.31 -15.21
C PRO A 23 -4.56 15.94 -16.26
N GLU A 24 -3.25 15.73 -16.19
CA GLU A 24 -2.24 16.14 -17.19
C GLU A 24 -2.39 15.45 -18.54
N LEU A 25 -3.05 14.32 -18.62
CA LEU A 25 -3.36 13.64 -19.87
C LEU A 25 -4.31 14.46 -20.76
N GLY A 26 -5.07 15.36 -20.16
CA GLY A 26 -6.04 16.20 -20.88
C GLY A 26 -7.37 15.49 -21.12
N LEU A 27 -8.02 15.81 -22.25
CA LEU A 27 -9.33 15.26 -22.59
C LEU A 27 -9.20 13.97 -23.38
N GLY A 28 -9.59 12.88 -22.75
CA GLY A 28 -9.67 11.56 -23.36
C GLY A 28 -10.94 11.38 -24.19
N ILE A 29 -10.84 10.52 -25.21
CA ILE A 29 -11.97 10.07 -26.03
C ILE A 29 -12.07 8.56 -25.96
N ILE A 30 -13.26 8.03 -25.69
CA ILE A 30 -13.49 6.58 -25.73
C ILE A 30 -13.27 6.05 -27.14
N ARG A 31 -12.33 5.13 -27.28
CA ARG A 31 -12.06 4.41 -28.52
C ARG A 31 -12.85 3.13 -28.61
N LYS A 32 -12.86 2.38 -27.53
CA LYS A 32 -13.54 1.08 -27.42
C LYS A 32 -14.10 0.92 -26.00
N SER A 33 -15.25 0.30 -25.90
CA SER A 33 -15.86 -0.10 -24.65
C SER A 33 -16.43 -1.50 -24.85
N GLY A 34 -16.20 -2.41 -23.89
CA GLY A 34 -16.62 -3.78 -23.93
C GLY A 34 -15.80 -4.63 -22.96
N ASP A 35 -16.28 -5.82 -22.64
CA ASP A 35 -15.60 -6.78 -21.76
C ASP A 35 -15.21 -6.18 -20.39
N GLY A 36 -16.10 -5.38 -19.79
CA GLY A 36 -15.82 -4.72 -18.49
C GLY A 36 -14.74 -3.63 -18.53
N ARG A 37 -14.23 -3.28 -19.73
CA ARG A 37 -13.16 -2.30 -19.92
C ARG A 37 -13.55 -1.15 -20.83
N VAL A 38 -12.90 -0.01 -20.61
CA VAL A 38 -12.95 1.14 -21.52
C VAL A 38 -11.53 1.53 -21.92
N GLU A 39 -11.31 1.63 -23.23
CA GLU A 39 -10.08 2.15 -23.83
C GLU A 39 -10.28 3.62 -24.15
N ILE A 40 -9.45 4.47 -23.55
CA ILE A 40 -9.50 5.92 -23.71
C ILE A 40 -8.17 6.41 -24.30
N ALA A 41 -8.25 7.05 -25.44
CA ALA A 41 -7.12 7.77 -26.00
C ALA A 41 -7.11 9.19 -25.47
N PHE A 42 -5.93 9.67 -25.06
CA PHE A 42 -5.66 11.05 -24.65
C PHE A 42 -4.76 11.71 -25.71
N PRO A 43 -5.35 12.28 -26.77
CA PRO A 43 -4.57 12.74 -27.94
C PRO A 43 -3.63 13.90 -27.61
N ALA A 44 -3.97 14.73 -26.60
CA ALA A 44 -3.12 15.83 -26.15
C ALA A 44 -1.80 15.34 -25.54
N ALA A 45 -1.81 14.14 -24.95
CA ALA A 45 -0.64 13.49 -24.37
C ALA A 45 0.01 12.45 -25.31
N GLY A 46 -0.69 12.03 -26.36
CA GLY A 46 -0.28 10.93 -27.23
C GLY A 46 -0.42 9.55 -26.59
N GLU A 47 -1.18 9.43 -25.52
CA GLU A 47 -1.29 8.26 -24.66
C GLU A 47 -2.65 7.56 -24.81
N THR A 48 -2.67 6.26 -24.53
CA THR A 48 -3.92 5.48 -24.42
C THR A 48 -3.89 4.73 -23.11
N ARG A 49 -5.03 4.75 -22.39
CA ARG A 49 -5.21 4.05 -21.12
C ARG A 49 -6.39 3.10 -21.21
N ILE A 50 -6.28 1.99 -20.49
CA ILE A 50 -7.36 0.99 -20.36
C ILE A 50 -7.76 0.93 -18.88
N TYR A 51 -9.05 1.12 -18.62
CA TYR A 51 -9.61 1.11 -17.27
C TYR A 51 -10.70 0.05 -17.17
N ALA A 52 -10.83 -0.57 -15.99
CA ALA A 52 -12.02 -1.35 -15.66
C ALA A 52 -13.20 -0.39 -15.40
N ILE A 53 -14.34 -0.64 -16.03
CA ILE A 53 -15.46 0.31 -16.07
C ILE A 53 -15.96 0.70 -14.69
N ASP A 54 -16.09 -0.25 -13.77
CA ASP A 54 -16.68 -0.01 -12.45
C ASP A 54 -15.74 0.71 -11.46
N SER A 55 -14.43 0.70 -11.73
CA SER A 55 -13.42 1.31 -10.85
C SER A 55 -12.59 2.40 -11.51
N ALA A 56 -12.97 2.81 -12.71
CA ALA A 56 -12.23 3.81 -13.46
C ALA A 56 -12.25 5.18 -12.76
N PRO A 57 -11.06 5.77 -12.45
CA PRO A 57 -10.97 7.11 -11.87
C PRO A 57 -11.20 8.16 -12.96
N LEU A 58 -12.36 8.14 -13.59
CA LEU A 58 -12.69 8.91 -14.76
C LEU A 58 -13.95 9.74 -14.54
N ARG A 59 -13.97 10.95 -15.05
CA ARG A 59 -15.12 11.85 -15.01
C ARG A 59 -15.48 12.31 -16.42
N ARG A 60 -16.74 12.08 -16.81
CA ARG A 60 -17.28 12.55 -18.09
C ARG A 60 -17.42 14.07 -18.09
N VAL A 61 -16.86 14.73 -19.07
CA VAL A 61 -16.92 16.19 -19.18
C VAL A 61 -18.31 16.65 -19.61
N LYS A 62 -18.85 17.65 -18.91
CA LYS A 62 -20.13 18.30 -19.23
C LYS A 62 -19.94 19.81 -19.23
N PHE A 63 -20.25 20.44 -20.32
CA PHE A 63 -20.34 21.89 -20.42
C PHE A 63 -21.80 22.33 -20.24
N MET A 64 -21.98 23.44 -19.58
CA MET A 64 -23.30 24.03 -19.30
C MET A 64 -23.58 25.22 -20.21
N ALA A 65 -24.82 25.67 -20.29
CA ALA A 65 -25.15 26.91 -21.00
C ALA A 65 -24.33 28.10 -20.46
N GLY A 66 -23.71 28.82 -21.39
CA GLY A 66 -22.78 29.92 -21.10
C GLY A 66 -21.29 29.52 -21.04
N ASP A 67 -20.95 28.21 -21.07
CA ASP A 67 -19.58 27.77 -21.16
C ASP A 67 -19.05 27.91 -22.60
N ARG A 68 -17.74 28.15 -22.73
CA ARG A 68 -17.07 28.17 -24.04
C ARG A 68 -16.48 26.80 -24.30
N ILE A 69 -16.73 26.27 -25.47
CA ILE A 69 -16.16 25.03 -25.96
C ILE A 69 -15.27 25.29 -27.17
N LYS A 70 -14.23 24.47 -27.31
CA LYS A 70 -13.33 24.49 -28.45
C LYS A 70 -13.48 23.20 -29.21
N VAL A 71 -13.57 23.30 -30.53
CA VAL A 71 -13.63 22.15 -31.44
C VAL A 71 -12.26 21.85 -32.05
N HIS A 72 -12.10 20.68 -32.67
CA HIS A 72 -10.84 20.27 -33.31
C HIS A 72 -10.32 21.28 -34.35
N SER A 73 -11.20 21.98 -35.04
CA SER A 73 -10.81 23.03 -35.99
C SER A 73 -10.17 24.27 -35.33
N GLY A 74 -10.18 24.34 -34.00
CA GLY A 74 -9.70 25.48 -33.21
C GLY A 74 -10.73 26.59 -33.00
N ALA A 75 -11.93 26.50 -33.60
CA ALA A 75 -13.00 27.44 -33.37
C ALA A 75 -13.52 27.34 -31.93
N GLU A 76 -13.77 28.49 -31.31
CA GLU A 76 -14.37 28.60 -29.98
C GLU A 76 -15.83 29.08 -30.12
N MET A 77 -16.73 28.40 -29.42
CA MET A 77 -18.18 28.64 -29.46
C MET A 77 -18.75 28.66 -28.04
N THR A 78 -19.84 29.36 -27.81
CA THR A 78 -20.52 29.43 -26.52
C THR A 78 -21.71 28.49 -26.51
N VAL A 79 -21.78 27.62 -25.49
CA VAL A 79 -22.86 26.67 -25.33
C VAL A 79 -24.14 27.42 -24.92
N GLU A 80 -25.24 27.22 -25.66
CA GLU A 80 -26.57 27.77 -25.36
C GLU A 80 -27.44 26.67 -24.69
N GLN A 81 -27.39 25.46 -25.19
CA GLN A 81 -28.13 24.30 -24.66
C GLN A 81 -27.34 23.01 -24.81
N VAL A 82 -27.66 22.01 -24.00
CA VAL A 82 -27.07 20.68 -24.04
C VAL A 82 -28.18 19.64 -24.07
N ARG A 83 -28.10 18.73 -25.00
CA ARG A 83 -28.96 17.53 -25.07
C ARG A 83 -28.12 16.27 -25.15
N GLU A 84 -28.71 15.15 -24.80
CA GLU A 84 -28.08 13.84 -24.94
C GLU A 84 -28.82 13.02 -25.99
N GLU A 85 -28.06 12.46 -26.94
CA GLU A 85 -28.60 11.66 -28.04
C GLU A 85 -27.69 10.45 -28.25
N ARG A 86 -28.27 9.24 -28.16
CA ARG A 86 -27.53 7.95 -28.30
C ARG A 86 -26.29 7.84 -27.40
N GLY A 87 -26.39 8.34 -26.15
CA GLY A 87 -25.30 8.29 -25.19
C GLY A 87 -24.19 9.34 -25.39
N LEU A 88 -24.29 10.23 -26.41
CA LEU A 88 -23.39 11.36 -26.65
C LEU A 88 -24.07 12.67 -26.35
N ARG A 89 -23.31 13.65 -25.88
CA ARG A 89 -23.79 15.02 -25.65
C ARG A 89 -23.66 15.84 -26.94
N ILE A 90 -24.72 16.55 -27.27
CA ILE A 90 -24.76 17.52 -28.37
C ILE A 90 -24.94 18.89 -27.74
N TYR A 91 -24.01 19.78 -28.02
CA TYR A 91 -23.97 21.15 -27.57
C TYR A 91 -24.51 22.04 -28.67
N GLN A 92 -25.62 22.73 -28.41
CA GLN A 92 -26.11 23.79 -29.25
C GLN A 92 -25.38 25.08 -28.87
N THR A 93 -24.71 25.71 -29.85
CA THR A 93 -23.81 26.85 -29.63
C THR A 93 -24.20 28.01 -30.53
N ASP A 94 -23.64 29.21 -30.24
CA ASP A 94 -23.74 30.41 -31.09
C ASP A 94 -23.16 30.20 -32.52
N GLY A 95 -22.38 29.16 -32.72
CA GLY A 95 -21.80 28.77 -34.03
C GLY A 95 -22.42 27.54 -34.67
N GLY A 96 -23.48 26.96 -34.07
CA GLY A 96 -24.13 25.74 -34.58
C GLY A 96 -24.03 24.55 -33.59
N GLU A 97 -24.42 23.36 -34.02
CA GLU A 97 -24.39 22.14 -33.21
C GLU A 97 -22.98 21.51 -33.22
N VAL A 98 -22.50 21.12 -32.04
CA VAL A 98 -21.21 20.47 -31.81
C VAL A 98 -21.45 19.18 -31.06
N GLY A 99 -21.00 18.06 -31.63
CA GLY A 99 -20.99 16.75 -30.95
C GLY A 99 -19.90 16.65 -29.90
N GLU A 100 -20.14 15.85 -28.87
CA GLU A 100 -19.15 15.59 -27.79
C GLU A 100 -17.83 15.08 -28.35
N ALA A 101 -17.87 14.26 -29.41
CA ALA A 101 -16.69 13.73 -30.09
C ALA A 101 -15.85 14.79 -30.81
N ASP A 102 -16.48 15.89 -31.23
CA ASP A 102 -15.85 16.96 -32.01
C ASP A 102 -15.13 18.00 -31.13
N LEU A 103 -15.23 17.86 -29.81
CA LEU A 103 -14.53 18.73 -28.87
C LEU A 103 -13.01 18.59 -29.04
N SER A 104 -12.31 19.69 -28.88
CA SER A 104 -10.84 19.73 -28.93
C SER A 104 -10.22 18.82 -27.88
N ASP A 105 -9.13 18.17 -28.21
CA ASP A 105 -8.39 17.28 -27.30
C ASP A 105 -7.72 18.01 -26.12
N SER A 106 -7.46 19.29 -26.25
CA SER A 106 -7.02 20.14 -25.16
C SER A 106 -8.25 20.75 -24.45
N ILE A 107 -8.56 20.28 -23.26
CA ILE A 107 -9.45 21.06 -22.41
C ILE A 107 -8.71 22.31 -21.98
N SER A 108 -9.18 23.44 -22.41
CA SER A 108 -9.16 24.59 -21.55
C SER A 108 -10.53 24.63 -20.83
N PHE A 109 -10.64 24.06 -19.63
CA PHE A 109 -11.56 24.63 -18.67
C PHE A 109 -11.17 26.10 -18.64
N SER A 110 -12.02 27.00 -19.13
CA SER A 110 -11.75 28.41 -19.43
C SER A 110 -10.39 28.89 -18.91
N LYS A 111 -9.42 29.09 -19.81
CA LYS A 111 -8.04 29.44 -19.44
C LYS A 111 -8.08 30.54 -18.40
N PRO A 112 -7.22 30.53 -17.39
CA PRO A 112 -7.20 31.52 -16.33
C PRO A 112 -7.27 32.96 -16.87
N GLU A 113 -6.53 33.23 -17.95
CA GLU A 113 -6.53 34.51 -18.62
C GLU A 113 -7.91 34.83 -19.26
N GLU A 114 -8.62 33.88 -19.84
CA GLU A 114 -9.93 34.10 -20.45
C GLU A 114 -10.99 34.42 -19.40
N ARG A 115 -10.96 33.72 -18.24
CA ARG A 115 -11.82 34.03 -17.10
C ARG A 115 -11.54 35.44 -16.56
N LEU A 116 -10.23 35.80 -16.44
CA LEU A 116 -9.81 37.13 -16.02
C LEU A 116 -10.35 38.20 -16.98
N PHE A 117 -10.15 38.03 -18.28
CA PHE A 117 -10.66 38.97 -19.30
C PHE A 117 -12.19 39.00 -19.38
N GLY A 118 -12.85 37.88 -19.14
CA GLY A 118 -14.32 37.75 -19.11
C GLY A 118 -14.96 38.23 -17.83
N GLY A 119 -14.18 38.58 -16.81
CA GLY A 119 -14.69 39.01 -15.51
C GLY A 119 -15.35 37.90 -14.67
N LYS A 120 -15.12 36.64 -15.01
CA LYS A 120 -15.58 35.47 -14.23
C LYS A 120 -14.53 35.18 -13.13
N LEU A 121 -14.65 35.83 -11.99
CA LEU A 121 -13.63 35.86 -10.95
C LEU A 121 -14.13 35.18 -9.67
N ASP A 122 -13.27 34.39 -9.06
CA ASP A 122 -13.47 33.72 -7.77
C ASP A 122 -12.94 34.61 -6.62
N GLU A 123 -13.14 34.17 -5.39
CA GLU A 123 -12.63 34.87 -4.22
C GLU A 123 -11.09 34.80 -4.14
N PRO A 124 -10.41 35.83 -3.61
CA PRO A 124 -8.97 35.79 -3.42
C PRO A 124 -8.48 34.59 -2.59
N ALA A 125 -9.26 34.14 -1.61
CA ALA A 125 -8.96 32.99 -0.78
C ALA A 125 -8.88 31.66 -1.57
N ASP A 126 -9.71 31.54 -2.64
CA ASP A 126 -9.70 30.33 -3.48
C ASP A 126 -8.39 30.21 -4.28
N PHE A 127 -7.80 31.35 -4.70
CA PHE A 127 -6.48 31.36 -5.35
C PHE A 127 -5.37 30.93 -4.40
N ASP A 128 -5.43 31.37 -3.14
CA ASP A 128 -4.45 31.00 -2.12
C ASP A 128 -4.57 29.53 -1.77
N LEU A 129 -5.80 29.03 -1.61
CA LEU A 129 -6.06 27.61 -1.36
C LEU A 129 -5.58 26.74 -2.53
N ARG A 130 -5.83 27.16 -3.79
CA ARG A 130 -5.35 26.45 -5.00
C ARG A 130 -3.83 26.43 -5.05
N GLY A 131 -3.16 27.53 -4.77
CA GLY A 131 -1.70 27.60 -4.71
C GLY A 131 -1.10 26.67 -3.65
N GLU A 132 -1.72 26.64 -2.46
CA GLU A 132 -1.32 25.73 -1.40
C GLU A 132 -1.57 24.26 -1.80
N ALA A 133 -2.72 23.96 -2.42
CA ALA A 133 -3.05 22.62 -2.93
C ALA A 133 -2.01 22.12 -3.95
N LEU A 134 -1.57 22.98 -4.88
CA LEU A 134 -0.51 22.64 -5.84
C LEU A 134 0.82 22.30 -5.14
N HIS A 135 1.24 23.13 -4.17
CA HIS A 135 2.48 22.90 -3.43
C HIS A 135 2.44 21.61 -2.62
N ARG A 136 1.33 21.39 -1.90
CA ARG A 136 1.17 20.20 -1.04
C ARG A 136 1.08 18.94 -1.88
N ARG A 137 0.37 18.97 -3.02
CA ARG A 137 0.32 17.83 -3.96
C ARG A 137 1.71 17.50 -4.51
N ALA A 138 2.48 18.49 -4.91
CA ALA A 138 3.85 18.28 -5.38
C ALA A 138 4.75 17.69 -4.29
N ALA A 139 4.66 18.19 -3.05
CA ALA A 139 5.41 17.67 -1.91
C ALA A 139 5.01 16.21 -1.59
N MET A 140 3.71 15.90 -1.59
CA MET A 140 3.18 14.56 -1.37
C MET A 140 3.70 13.56 -2.44
N ARG A 141 3.62 13.94 -3.72
CA ARG A 141 4.04 13.08 -4.83
C ARG A 141 5.55 12.78 -4.80
N ARG A 142 6.35 13.74 -4.32
CA ARG A 142 7.81 13.60 -4.17
C ARG A 142 8.22 12.89 -2.87
N SER A 143 7.29 12.71 -1.94
CA SER A 143 7.63 12.16 -0.62
C SER A 143 8.11 10.71 -0.68
N PRO A 144 9.22 10.40 0.01
CA PRO A 144 9.73 9.03 0.12
C PRO A 144 8.82 8.11 0.91
N VAL A 145 7.87 8.64 1.70
CA VAL A 145 6.93 7.85 2.52
C VAL A 145 5.52 7.80 1.95
N ARG A 146 5.31 8.30 0.72
CA ARG A 146 4.04 8.16 0.00
C ARG A 146 3.65 6.69 -0.11
N GLY A 147 2.43 6.36 0.24
CA GLY A 147 1.91 4.99 0.26
C GLY A 147 2.34 4.16 1.48
N LEU A 148 3.24 4.67 2.34
CA LEU A 148 3.57 4.07 3.63
C LEU A 148 2.90 4.82 4.79
N ALA A 149 2.83 6.15 4.71
CA ALA A 149 2.29 7.01 5.76
C ALA A 149 0.78 6.87 5.93
N GLY A 150 0.05 6.56 4.85
CA GLY A 150 -1.41 6.47 4.86
C GLY A 150 -2.00 5.26 5.56
N ALA A 151 -1.22 4.23 5.77
CA ALA A 151 -1.68 3.00 6.39
C ALA A 151 -2.05 3.20 7.87
N ARG A 152 -3.21 2.66 8.25
CA ARG A 152 -3.70 2.67 9.63
C ARG A 152 -3.05 1.53 10.43
N MET A 153 -1.79 1.72 10.81
CA MET A 153 -0.98 0.73 11.50
C MET A 153 0.05 1.39 12.42
N ASP A 154 0.58 0.61 13.36
CA ASP A 154 1.75 1.02 14.13
C ASP A 154 2.97 1.17 13.21
N LEU A 155 3.84 2.13 13.52
CA LEU A 155 5.06 2.36 12.75
C LEU A 155 6.15 1.35 13.14
N ILE A 156 6.02 0.14 12.64
CA ILE A 156 6.94 -0.97 12.93
C ILE A 156 8.14 -0.89 11.97
N PRO A 157 9.36 -0.68 12.50
CA PRO A 157 10.52 -0.31 11.68
C PRO A 157 10.87 -1.31 10.57
N HIS A 158 10.88 -2.63 10.87
CA HIS A 158 11.23 -3.64 9.87
C HIS A 158 10.20 -3.75 8.75
N GLN A 159 8.89 -3.64 9.05
CA GLN A 159 7.82 -3.69 8.04
C GLN A 159 7.94 -2.51 7.07
N LEU A 160 8.18 -1.31 7.60
CA LEU A 160 8.40 -0.11 6.78
C LEU A 160 9.65 -0.22 5.91
N PHE A 161 10.73 -0.82 6.46
CA PHE A 161 11.96 -1.05 5.70
C PHE A 161 11.73 -2.03 4.55
N ILE A 162 11.11 -3.19 4.81
CA ILE A 162 10.82 -4.19 3.78
C ILE A 162 9.94 -3.58 2.68
N ALA A 163 8.89 -2.86 3.09
CA ALA A 163 8.00 -2.22 2.13
C ALA A 163 8.71 -1.15 1.27
N ASP A 164 9.58 -0.34 1.87
CA ASP A 164 10.38 0.65 1.14
C ASP A 164 11.37 -0.01 0.19
N GLU A 165 12.13 -0.99 0.67
CA GLU A 165 13.15 -1.71 -0.12
C GLU A 165 12.53 -2.45 -1.30
N VAL A 166 11.41 -3.17 -1.09
CA VAL A 166 10.75 -3.97 -2.12
C VAL A 166 10.02 -3.08 -3.12
N ALA A 167 9.21 -2.13 -2.65
CA ALA A 167 8.43 -1.29 -3.54
C ALA A 167 9.28 -0.29 -4.36
N ASN A 168 10.53 -0.03 -4.00
CA ASN A 168 11.42 0.79 -4.83
C ASN A 168 12.04 0.03 -6.01
N ARG A 169 11.99 -1.30 -6.02
CA ARG A 169 12.53 -2.11 -7.12
C ARG A 169 11.69 -1.94 -8.39
N PRO A 170 12.29 -1.95 -9.57
CA PRO A 170 11.56 -1.86 -10.84
C PRO A 170 10.55 -2.99 -11.01
N ARG A 171 10.95 -4.22 -10.71
CA ARG A 171 10.15 -5.46 -10.78
C ARG A 171 10.31 -6.23 -9.46
N PRO A 172 9.51 -5.93 -8.45
CA PRO A 172 9.61 -6.62 -7.17
C PRO A 172 9.13 -8.07 -7.29
N ARG A 173 10.06 -9.01 -7.13
CA ARG A 173 9.79 -10.46 -7.05
C ARG A 173 10.46 -10.98 -5.79
N VAL A 174 9.67 -11.23 -4.74
CA VAL A 174 10.21 -11.52 -3.41
C VAL A 174 9.38 -12.55 -2.65
N LEU A 175 10.06 -13.27 -1.75
CA LEU A 175 9.48 -14.13 -0.74
C LEU A 175 9.54 -13.40 0.62
N LEU A 176 8.40 -13.10 1.21
CA LEU A 176 8.27 -12.61 2.57
C LEU A 176 8.14 -13.81 3.50
N ALA A 177 9.21 -14.08 4.26
CA ALA A 177 9.39 -15.31 5.03
C ALA A 177 9.52 -15.06 6.55
N ASP A 178 9.00 -13.95 7.04
CA ASP A 178 9.00 -13.56 8.44
C ASP A 178 8.24 -14.59 9.30
N GLN A 179 8.67 -14.80 10.55
CA GLN A 179 7.99 -15.71 11.47
C GLN A 179 6.53 -15.31 11.71
N VAL A 180 5.72 -16.26 12.16
CA VAL A 180 4.31 -16.02 12.54
C VAL A 180 4.22 -14.87 13.54
N GLY A 181 3.23 -13.98 13.36
CA GLY A 181 2.97 -12.85 14.24
C GLY A 181 3.84 -11.62 14.02
N ILE A 182 4.81 -11.64 13.10
CA ILE A 182 5.64 -10.46 12.75
C ILE A 182 4.88 -9.51 11.81
N GLY A 183 3.99 -10.02 10.93
CA GLY A 183 3.07 -9.22 10.15
C GLY A 183 3.32 -9.21 8.64
N LYS A 184 3.65 -10.36 8.04
CA LYS A 184 3.84 -10.52 6.58
C LYS A 184 2.73 -9.95 5.71
N THR A 185 1.47 -10.18 6.10
CA THR A 185 0.30 -9.63 5.41
C THR A 185 0.35 -8.11 5.36
N ILE A 186 0.74 -7.45 6.47
CA ILE A 186 0.90 -6.00 6.54
C ILE A 186 2.03 -5.52 5.64
N GLU A 187 3.15 -6.23 5.60
CA GLU A 187 4.26 -5.92 4.69
C GLU A 187 3.83 -5.97 3.23
N ALA A 188 3.15 -7.05 2.83
CA ALA A 188 2.61 -7.19 1.48
C ALA A 188 1.60 -6.08 1.15
N CYS A 189 0.69 -5.78 2.07
CA CYS A 189 -0.29 -4.70 1.90
C CYS A 189 0.39 -3.31 1.80
N LEU A 190 1.47 -3.03 2.56
CA LEU A 190 2.26 -1.81 2.44
C LEU A 190 2.93 -1.69 1.07
N ILE A 191 3.52 -2.79 0.58
CA ILE A 191 4.13 -2.84 -0.76
C ILE A 191 3.07 -2.55 -1.82
N LEU A 192 1.92 -3.23 -1.77
CA LEU A 192 0.80 -3.02 -2.69
C LEU A 192 0.28 -1.59 -2.64
N HIS A 193 0.02 -1.07 -1.44
CA HIS A 193 -0.48 0.29 -1.26
C HIS A 193 0.46 1.32 -1.89
N ARG A 194 1.77 1.17 -1.70
CA ARG A 194 2.75 2.04 -2.33
C ARG A 194 2.78 1.89 -3.85
N LEU A 195 2.78 0.67 -4.39
CA LEU A 195 2.78 0.43 -5.84
C LEU A 195 1.53 1.00 -6.51
N ILE A 196 0.35 0.82 -5.90
CA ILE A 196 -0.92 1.36 -6.39
C ILE A 196 -0.91 2.90 -6.34
N LEU A 197 -0.55 3.50 -5.20
CA LEU A 197 -0.56 4.96 -5.04
C LEU A 197 0.47 5.69 -5.90
N THR A 198 1.53 5.00 -6.30
CA THR A 198 2.54 5.55 -7.22
C THR A 198 2.26 5.24 -8.69
N GLY A 199 1.12 4.61 -9.00
CA GLY A 199 0.72 4.26 -10.37
C GLY A 199 1.55 3.15 -11.01
N ARG A 200 2.31 2.39 -10.22
CA ARG A 200 3.16 1.29 -10.68
C ARG A 200 2.44 -0.05 -10.71
N ALA A 201 1.27 -0.14 -10.09
CA ALA A 201 0.37 -1.27 -10.15
C ALA A 201 -1.05 -0.77 -10.39
N GLU A 202 -1.59 -1.07 -11.55
CA GLU A 202 -2.98 -0.78 -11.93
C GLU A 202 -3.84 -2.02 -11.72
N ARG A 203 -3.30 -3.20 -12.02
CA ARG A 203 -4.01 -4.47 -11.90
C ARG A 203 -3.30 -5.40 -10.93
N VAL A 204 -4.03 -5.84 -9.91
CA VAL A 204 -3.50 -6.67 -8.82
C VAL A 204 -4.37 -7.91 -8.62
N LEU A 205 -3.74 -9.08 -8.60
CA LEU A 205 -4.36 -10.34 -8.20
C LEU A 205 -3.75 -10.83 -6.89
N ILE A 206 -4.60 -11.09 -5.90
CA ILE A 206 -4.21 -11.67 -4.62
C ILE A 206 -4.84 -13.06 -4.52
N LEU A 207 -4.01 -14.08 -4.33
CA LEU A 207 -4.41 -15.47 -4.14
C LEU A 207 -4.05 -15.93 -2.73
N VAL A 208 -5.05 -16.39 -1.99
CA VAL A 208 -4.90 -16.81 -0.60
C VAL A 208 -5.64 -18.12 -0.36
N PRO A 209 -5.33 -18.89 0.70
CA PRO A 209 -6.20 -19.97 1.15
C PRO A 209 -7.63 -19.45 1.41
N GLU A 210 -8.64 -20.25 1.11
CA GLU A 210 -10.05 -19.85 1.23
C GLU A 210 -10.40 -19.27 2.62
N PRO A 211 -9.94 -19.81 3.76
CA PRO A 211 -10.21 -19.24 5.08
C PRO A 211 -9.65 -17.82 5.27
N LEU A 212 -8.59 -17.45 4.56
CA LEU A 212 -7.93 -16.15 4.68
C LEU A 212 -8.49 -15.06 3.76
N VAL A 213 -9.34 -15.40 2.78
CA VAL A 213 -9.92 -14.44 1.82
C VAL A 213 -10.58 -13.26 2.55
N HIS A 214 -11.37 -13.58 3.56
CA HIS A 214 -12.08 -12.57 4.33
C HIS A 214 -11.15 -11.69 5.16
N GLN A 215 -10.13 -12.28 5.78
CA GLN A 215 -9.13 -11.57 6.53
C GLN A 215 -8.41 -10.53 5.66
N TRP A 216 -7.91 -10.96 4.50
CA TRP A 216 -7.24 -10.09 3.55
C TRP A 216 -8.13 -8.94 3.11
N PHE A 217 -9.40 -9.23 2.77
CA PHE A 217 -10.36 -8.20 2.39
C PHE A 217 -10.53 -7.12 3.46
N VAL A 218 -10.71 -7.53 4.72
CA VAL A 218 -10.89 -6.60 5.84
C VAL A 218 -9.62 -5.79 6.12
N GLU A 219 -8.43 -6.42 6.10
CA GLU A 219 -7.15 -5.73 6.30
C GLU A 219 -6.91 -4.68 5.20
N LEU A 220 -7.10 -5.05 3.93
CA LEU A 220 -6.97 -4.13 2.78
C LEU A 220 -7.92 -2.95 2.89
N LEU A 221 -9.19 -3.21 3.19
CA LEU A 221 -10.23 -2.17 3.28
C LEU A 221 -10.01 -1.24 4.47
N ARG A 222 -9.76 -1.76 5.67
CA ARG A 222 -9.73 -0.97 6.90
C ARG A 222 -8.43 -0.29 7.20
N ARG A 223 -7.31 -0.95 6.87
CA ARG A 223 -5.98 -0.40 7.16
C ARG A 223 -5.39 0.38 6.01
N PHE A 224 -5.73 0.01 4.78
CA PHE A 224 -5.16 0.60 3.57
C PHE A 224 -6.17 1.32 2.70
N GLN A 225 -7.48 1.23 3.01
CA GLN A 225 -8.58 1.80 2.21
C GLN A 225 -8.56 1.34 0.75
N LEU A 226 -8.11 0.11 0.54
CA LEU A 226 -8.11 -0.55 -0.75
C LEU A 226 -9.32 -1.49 -0.84
N SER A 227 -10.21 -1.22 -1.79
CA SER A 227 -11.42 -2.03 -2.03
C SER A 227 -11.16 -3.06 -3.12
N PHE A 228 -10.83 -4.28 -2.72
CA PHE A 228 -10.66 -5.40 -3.63
C PHE A 228 -12.00 -6.08 -3.90
N SER A 229 -12.19 -6.56 -5.13
CA SER A 229 -13.35 -7.37 -5.50
C SER A 229 -13.07 -8.82 -5.16
N LEU A 230 -14.01 -9.44 -4.41
CA LEU A 230 -13.95 -10.87 -4.12
C LEU A 230 -14.41 -11.66 -5.33
N PHE A 231 -13.62 -12.63 -5.78
CA PHE A 231 -13.92 -13.47 -6.91
C PHE A 231 -14.03 -14.94 -6.50
N ASP A 232 -15.15 -15.52 -6.84
CA ASP A 232 -15.49 -16.93 -6.74
C ASP A 232 -16.25 -17.36 -8.00
N GLU A 233 -16.63 -18.64 -8.10
CA GLU A 233 -17.38 -19.13 -9.25
C GLU A 233 -18.71 -18.41 -9.41
N GLY A 234 -19.44 -18.17 -8.30
CA GLY A 234 -20.75 -17.50 -8.36
C GLY A 234 -20.68 -16.09 -8.94
N ARG A 235 -19.62 -15.32 -8.58
CA ARG A 235 -19.41 -14.00 -9.18
C ARG A 235 -19.04 -14.09 -10.66
N CYS A 236 -18.16 -15.01 -11.03
CA CYS A 236 -17.81 -15.21 -12.44
C CYS A 236 -19.02 -15.57 -13.28
N GLU A 237 -19.88 -16.49 -12.82
CA GLU A 237 -21.12 -16.85 -13.49
C GLU A 237 -22.10 -15.66 -13.59
N ALA A 238 -22.17 -14.83 -12.55
CA ALA A 238 -23.03 -13.65 -12.56
C ALA A 238 -22.59 -12.62 -13.61
N ILE A 239 -21.29 -12.43 -13.79
CA ILE A 239 -20.73 -11.55 -14.83
C ILE A 239 -20.99 -12.13 -16.23
N GLU A 240 -20.72 -13.42 -16.43
CA GLU A 240 -20.93 -14.11 -17.68
C GLU A 240 -22.43 -14.24 -18.07
N TYR A 241 -23.36 -14.16 -17.09
CA TYR A 241 -24.79 -14.14 -17.38
C TYR A 241 -25.18 -12.94 -18.26
N GLY A 242 -24.49 -11.81 -18.11
CA GLY A 242 -24.70 -10.63 -18.94
C GLY A 242 -24.03 -10.71 -20.32
N ASP A 243 -22.89 -11.38 -20.40
CA ASP A 243 -22.10 -11.59 -21.63
C ASP A 243 -21.31 -12.90 -21.53
N PRO A 244 -21.78 -14.02 -22.14
CA PRO A 244 -21.15 -15.33 -22.03
C PRO A 244 -19.73 -15.44 -22.61
N GLU A 245 -19.34 -14.52 -23.49
CA GLU A 245 -18.02 -14.50 -24.12
C GLU A 245 -17.00 -13.61 -23.36
N CYS A 246 -17.44 -12.88 -22.34
CA CYS A 246 -16.56 -12.01 -21.59
C CYS A 246 -15.59 -12.80 -20.68
N ASN A 247 -14.44 -12.19 -20.40
CA ASN A 247 -13.54 -12.68 -19.38
C ASN A 247 -13.85 -11.98 -18.04
N PRO A 248 -14.41 -12.68 -17.02
CA PRO A 248 -14.83 -12.05 -15.77
C PRO A 248 -13.71 -11.31 -15.05
N PHE A 249 -12.47 -11.77 -15.18
CA PHE A 249 -11.32 -11.13 -14.53
C PHE A 249 -10.97 -9.76 -15.10
N LEU A 250 -11.62 -9.32 -16.17
CA LEU A 250 -11.49 -7.97 -16.71
C LEU A 250 -12.43 -6.96 -16.06
N ASP A 251 -13.44 -7.42 -15.33
CA ASP A 251 -14.45 -6.59 -14.66
C ASP A 251 -13.88 -5.72 -13.53
N SER A 252 -12.79 -6.14 -12.91
CA SER A 252 -12.14 -5.42 -11.81
C SER A 252 -10.63 -5.32 -11.98
N GLN A 253 -10.07 -4.22 -11.50
CA GLN A 253 -8.60 -4.01 -11.51
C GLN A 253 -7.92 -4.73 -10.34
N TRP A 254 -8.57 -4.80 -9.17
CA TRP A 254 -8.04 -5.40 -7.96
C TRP A 254 -8.92 -6.56 -7.53
N ILE A 255 -8.36 -7.76 -7.63
CA ILE A 255 -9.09 -9.01 -7.37
C ILE A 255 -8.42 -9.78 -6.24
N LEU A 256 -9.23 -10.29 -5.34
CA LEU A 256 -8.88 -11.21 -4.28
C LEU A 256 -9.68 -12.51 -4.46
N ALA A 257 -8.98 -13.64 -4.56
CA ALA A 257 -9.60 -14.95 -4.78
C ALA A 257 -8.90 -16.05 -3.98
N ALA A 258 -9.59 -17.18 -3.81
CA ALA A 258 -8.98 -18.36 -3.23
C ALA A 258 -8.05 -19.06 -4.23
N VAL A 259 -6.91 -19.57 -3.76
CA VAL A 259 -5.97 -20.37 -4.58
C VAL A 259 -6.70 -21.59 -5.17
N ASP A 260 -7.46 -22.31 -4.35
CA ASP A 260 -8.14 -23.54 -4.73
C ASP A 260 -9.22 -23.31 -5.79
N PHE A 261 -9.86 -22.14 -5.81
CA PHE A 261 -10.83 -21.76 -6.84
C PHE A 261 -10.21 -21.78 -8.23
N LEU A 262 -9.01 -21.20 -8.39
CA LEU A 262 -8.31 -21.18 -9.68
C LEU A 262 -7.61 -22.52 -9.98
N ALA A 263 -6.98 -23.14 -8.98
CA ALA A 263 -6.28 -24.41 -9.15
C ALA A 263 -7.23 -25.56 -9.52
N GLY A 264 -8.46 -25.48 -9.05
CA GLY A 264 -9.53 -26.46 -9.35
C GLY A 264 -10.25 -26.25 -10.68
N ASN A 265 -10.00 -25.14 -11.40
CA ASN A 265 -10.75 -24.77 -12.60
C ASN A 265 -9.82 -24.19 -13.68
N GLU A 266 -9.41 -25.04 -14.64
CA GLU A 266 -8.47 -24.67 -15.72
C GLU A 266 -9.00 -23.52 -16.60
N ARG A 267 -10.33 -23.43 -16.84
CA ARG A 267 -10.93 -22.33 -17.56
C ARG A 267 -10.72 -21.02 -16.83
N ARG A 268 -10.98 -20.99 -15.51
CA ARG A 268 -10.82 -19.79 -14.69
C ARG A 268 -9.35 -19.39 -14.58
N ALA A 269 -8.44 -20.34 -14.42
CA ALA A 269 -7.00 -20.11 -14.42
C ALA A 269 -6.52 -19.49 -15.73
N THR A 270 -7.02 -19.95 -16.88
CA THR A 270 -6.72 -19.40 -18.20
C THR A 270 -7.23 -17.97 -18.35
N GLN A 271 -8.51 -17.73 -17.98
CA GLN A 271 -9.10 -16.38 -17.99
C GLN A 271 -8.34 -15.42 -17.09
N ALA A 272 -7.95 -15.85 -15.87
CA ALA A 272 -7.16 -15.04 -14.95
C ALA A 272 -5.79 -14.69 -15.55
N ARG A 273 -5.12 -15.63 -16.21
CA ARG A 273 -3.81 -15.40 -16.86
C ARG A 273 -3.94 -14.42 -18.03
N GLU A 274 -4.97 -14.57 -18.87
CA GLU A 274 -5.21 -13.70 -20.02
C GLU A 274 -5.61 -12.28 -19.63
N ALA A 275 -6.18 -12.10 -18.45
CA ALA A 275 -6.55 -10.78 -17.93
C ALA A 275 -5.33 -9.85 -17.75
N GLY A 276 -4.15 -10.40 -17.47
CA GLY A 276 -2.89 -9.66 -17.29
C GLY A 276 -2.85 -8.88 -15.96
N TRP A 277 -1.74 -8.99 -15.24
CA TRP A 277 -1.57 -8.39 -13.92
C TRP A 277 -0.22 -7.70 -13.80
N ASP A 278 -0.18 -6.57 -13.09
CA ASP A 278 1.07 -5.90 -12.75
C ASP A 278 1.71 -6.54 -11.52
N VAL A 279 0.87 -6.99 -10.56
CA VAL A 279 1.30 -7.63 -9.32
C VAL A 279 0.45 -8.87 -9.03
N LEU A 280 1.13 -9.97 -8.74
CA LEU A 280 0.55 -11.20 -8.19
C LEU A 280 1.04 -11.38 -6.76
N VAL A 281 0.13 -11.57 -5.82
CA VAL A 281 0.42 -11.93 -4.43
C VAL A 281 -0.10 -13.33 -4.17
N VAL A 282 0.70 -14.18 -3.54
CA VAL A 282 0.28 -15.53 -3.12
C VAL A 282 0.63 -15.71 -1.66
N ASP A 283 -0.39 -15.82 -0.81
CA ASP A 283 -0.20 -16.08 0.62
C ASP A 283 -0.10 -17.57 0.91
N GLU A 284 0.52 -17.90 2.02
CA GLU A 284 0.82 -19.26 2.48
C GLU A 284 1.40 -20.14 1.34
N ALA A 285 2.36 -19.58 0.62
CA ALA A 285 2.99 -20.21 -0.54
C ALA A 285 3.62 -21.60 -0.23
N HIS A 286 3.73 -21.97 1.05
CA HIS A 286 4.16 -23.33 1.42
C HIS A 286 3.13 -24.41 1.05
N HIS A 287 1.88 -24.07 0.81
CA HIS A 287 0.86 -25.00 0.29
C HIS A 287 0.98 -25.30 -1.22
N LEU A 288 1.83 -24.56 -1.94
CA LEU A 288 2.11 -24.87 -3.34
C LEU A 288 3.00 -26.12 -3.43
N GLU A 289 2.41 -27.30 -3.42
CA GLU A 289 3.12 -28.57 -3.50
C GLU A 289 3.94 -28.69 -4.79
N TRP A 290 5.18 -29.16 -4.66
CA TRP A 290 6.06 -29.33 -5.80
C TRP A 290 7.01 -30.51 -5.60
N SER A 291 7.15 -31.31 -6.64
CA SER A 291 8.24 -32.28 -6.79
C SER A 291 8.77 -32.24 -8.22
N PRO A 292 10.03 -32.67 -8.47
CA PRO A 292 10.60 -32.68 -9.81
C PRO A 292 9.78 -33.50 -10.82
N GLU A 293 9.14 -34.59 -10.37
CA GLU A 293 8.41 -35.52 -11.22
C GLU A 293 6.94 -35.10 -11.42
N ALA A 294 6.32 -34.47 -10.42
CA ALA A 294 4.89 -34.15 -10.44
C ALA A 294 4.59 -32.87 -9.63
N PRO A 295 4.74 -31.69 -10.24
CA PRO A 295 4.30 -30.44 -9.62
C PRO A 295 2.79 -30.44 -9.34
N GLY A 296 2.36 -29.90 -8.20
CA GLY A 296 0.96 -29.79 -7.83
C GLY A 296 0.20 -28.79 -8.73
N ALA A 297 -1.12 -28.97 -8.86
CA ALA A 297 -1.97 -28.14 -9.71
C ALA A 297 -1.92 -26.64 -9.32
N ALA A 298 -1.94 -26.35 -8.02
CA ALA A 298 -1.82 -24.97 -7.52
C ALA A 298 -0.48 -24.33 -7.88
N TYR A 299 0.62 -25.09 -7.81
CA TYR A 299 1.94 -24.61 -8.22
C TYR A 299 1.99 -24.28 -9.72
N GLU A 300 1.49 -25.18 -10.57
CA GLU A 300 1.46 -24.98 -12.03
C GLU A 300 0.58 -23.79 -12.43
N MET A 301 -0.56 -23.62 -11.79
CA MET A 301 -1.44 -22.46 -11.99
C MET A 301 -0.71 -21.16 -11.63
N VAL A 302 -0.07 -21.10 -10.44
CA VAL A 302 0.69 -19.92 -10.00
C VAL A 302 1.89 -19.68 -10.92
N ARG A 303 2.60 -20.72 -11.37
CA ARG A 303 3.69 -20.60 -12.32
C ARG A 303 3.23 -19.94 -13.61
N GLY A 304 2.10 -20.40 -14.19
CA GLY A 304 1.56 -19.81 -15.41
C GLY A 304 1.16 -18.33 -15.27
N LEU A 305 0.67 -17.91 -14.10
CA LEU A 305 0.42 -16.49 -13.78
C LEU A 305 1.72 -15.71 -13.60
N ALA A 306 2.69 -16.27 -12.88
CA ALA A 306 3.97 -15.62 -12.56
C ALA A 306 4.85 -15.36 -13.81
N GLU A 307 4.72 -16.20 -14.86
CA GLU A 307 5.42 -16.02 -16.14
C GLU A 307 4.95 -14.77 -16.90
N THR A 308 3.70 -14.36 -16.71
CA THR A 308 3.10 -13.19 -17.38
C THR A 308 3.01 -11.94 -16.50
N THR A 309 3.36 -12.06 -15.21
CA THR A 309 3.25 -10.96 -14.24
C THR A 309 4.62 -10.38 -13.92
N GLU A 310 4.75 -9.05 -13.98
CA GLU A 310 6.03 -8.37 -13.70
C GLU A 310 6.47 -8.50 -12.25
N SER A 311 5.54 -8.35 -11.30
CA SER A 311 5.84 -8.33 -9.86
C SER A 311 5.18 -9.51 -9.14
N LEU A 312 5.93 -10.22 -8.31
CA LEU A 312 5.46 -11.40 -7.58
C LEU A 312 5.83 -11.30 -6.10
N LEU A 313 4.83 -11.35 -5.23
CA LEU A 313 5.00 -11.42 -3.78
C LEU A 313 4.51 -12.79 -3.30
N LEU A 314 5.42 -13.61 -2.81
CA LEU A 314 5.10 -14.87 -2.13
C LEU A 314 5.21 -14.66 -0.63
N LEU A 315 4.24 -15.14 0.15
CA LEU A 315 4.27 -15.06 1.61
C LEU A 315 4.29 -16.48 2.20
N THR A 316 5.12 -16.69 3.20
CA THR A 316 5.15 -17.94 3.96
C THR A 316 5.71 -17.72 5.36
N ALA A 317 5.18 -18.40 6.35
CA ALA A 317 5.74 -18.37 7.70
C ALA A 317 6.92 -19.35 7.87
N THR A 318 7.00 -20.34 7.01
CA THR A 318 7.84 -21.53 7.20
C THR A 318 8.52 -21.95 5.89
N PRO A 319 9.47 -21.13 5.38
CA PRO A 319 10.09 -21.40 4.09
C PRO A 319 10.86 -22.73 4.03
N GLN A 320 11.27 -23.27 5.17
CA GLN A 320 12.09 -24.48 5.26
C GLN A 320 11.31 -25.76 5.55
N GLN A 321 10.00 -25.67 5.84
CA GLN A 321 9.18 -26.84 6.20
C GLN A 321 9.11 -27.90 5.09
N LEU A 322 9.28 -27.49 3.83
CA LEU A 322 9.18 -28.37 2.66
C LEU A 322 10.54 -28.94 2.22
N GLY A 323 11.58 -28.72 3.02
CA GLY A 323 12.95 -29.11 2.67
C GLY A 323 13.56 -28.27 1.54
N PRO A 324 14.75 -28.64 1.04
CA PRO A 324 15.45 -27.92 -0.01
C PRO A 324 14.66 -27.84 -1.32
N GLU A 325 13.87 -28.87 -1.64
CA GLU A 325 13.07 -28.94 -2.87
C GLU A 325 11.94 -27.93 -2.88
N GLY A 326 11.21 -27.86 -1.77
CA GLY A 326 10.13 -26.90 -1.64
C GLY A 326 10.63 -25.47 -1.63
N HIS A 327 11.78 -25.21 -1.02
CA HIS A 327 12.41 -23.89 -1.04
C HIS A 327 12.88 -23.53 -2.46
N PHE A 328 13.54 -24.45 -3.15
CA PHE A 328 13.93 -24.29 -4.56
C PHE A 328 12.74 -23.95 -5.44
N ALA A 329 11.61 -24.64 -5.27
CA ALA A 329 10.41 -24.39 -6.06
C ALA A 329 9.89 -22.93 -5.94
N ARG A 330 9.91 -22.32 -4.74
CA ARG A 330 9.50 -20.92 -4.54
C ARG A 330 10.50 -19.96 -5.16
N LEU A 331 11.78 -20.21 -4.99
CA LEU A 331 12.82 -19.41 -5.63
C LEU A 331 12.75 -19.50 -7.16
N LYS A 332 12.39 -20.67 -7.71
CA LYS A 332 12.15 -20.85 -9.15
C LYS A 332 10.96 -20.05 -9.66
N LEU A 333 9.91 -19.86 -8.87
CA LEU A 333 8.80 -18.97 -9.22
C LEU A 333 9.26 -17.50 -9.27
N LEU A 334 10.13 -17.09 -8.36
CA LEU A 334 10.62 -15.71 -8.25
C LEU A 334 11.67 -15.37 -9.29
N ASP A 335 12.57 -16.30 -9.59
CA ASP A 335 13.69 -16.13 -10.51
C ASP A 335 13.94 -17.43 -11.28
N PRO A 336 13.12 -17.72 -12.32
CA PRO A 336 13.19 -18.97 -13.07
C PRO A 336 14.48 -19.13 -13.85
N ASP A 337 15.14 -18.04 -14.23
CA ASP A 337 16.39 -18.08 -15.00
C ASP A 337 17.59 -18.50 -14.14
N ARG A 338 17.55 -18.16 -12.86
CA ARG A 338 18.59 -18.54 -11.89
C ARG A 338 18.40 -19.95 -11.34
N TYR A 339 17.18 -20.30 -10.94
CA TYR A 339 16.89 -21.57 -10.25
C TYR A 339 16.40 -22.61 -11.25
N THR A 340 17.33 -23.07 -12.11
CA THR A 340 17.04 -24.05 -13.16
C THR A 340 17.27 -25.49 -12.73
N ASP A 341 18.30 -25.73 -11.89
CA ASP A 341 18.75 -27.06 -11.47
C ASP A 341 18.75 -27.23 -9.96
N LEU A 342 18.05 -28.27 -9.47
CA LEU A 342 17.91 -28.57 -8.05
C LEU A 342 19.21 -29.07 -7.41
N GLU A 343 20.02 -29.87 -8.13
CA GLU A 343 21.27 -30.41 -7.58
C GLU A 343 22.31 -29.30 -7.43
N GLN A 344 22.40 -28.40 -8.42
CA GLN A 344 23.24 -27.21 -8.30
C GLN A 344 22.83 -26.36 -7.10
N TYR A 345 21.52 -26.15 -6.91
CA TYR A 345 21.00 -25.42 -5.74
C TYR A 345 21.37 -26.09 -4.40
N ARG A 346 21.33 -27.44 -4.34
CA ARG A 346 21.74 -28.18 -3.15
C ARG A 346 23.23 -28.00 -2.84
N GLU A 347 24.08 -28.02 -3.86
CA GLU A 347 25.52 -27.78 -3.72
C GLU A 347 25.81 -26.36 -3.23
N GLU A 348 25.13 -25.36 -3.81
CA GLU A 348 25.23 -23.94 -3.37
C GLU A 348 24.80 -23.76 -1.92
N THR A 349 23.73 -24.45 -1.49
CA THR A 349 23.23 -24.36 -0.10
C THR A 349 24.27 -24.80 0.93
N LEU A 350 25.09 -25.80 0.63
CA LEU A 350 26.18 -26.23 1.51
C LEU A 350 27.27 -25.16 1.68
N HIS A 351 27.53 -24.36 0.66
CA HIS A 351 28.48 -23.25 0.73
C HIS A 351 27.97 -22.05 1.55
N TYR A 352 26.67 -21.86 1.65
CA TYR A 352 26.09 -20.77 2.45
C TYR A 352 26.37 -20.90 3.95
N GLU A 353 26.46 -22.10 4.47
CA GLU A 353 26.82 -22.34 5.89
C GLU A 353 28.27 -21.88 6.19
N GLU A 354 29.22 -22.18 5.32
CA GLU A 354 30.63 -21.74 5.48
C GLU A 354 30.72 -20.20 5.43
N VAL A 355 29.93 -19.55 4.56
CA VAL A 355 29.89 -18.08 4.44
C VAL A 355 29.25 -17.44 5.66
N ALA A 356 28.18 -18.02 6.19
CA ALA A 356 27.48 -17.52 7.36
C ALA A 356 28.40 -17.48 8.59
N ASP A 357 29.16 -18.54 8.82
CA ASP A 357 30.12 -18.65 9.92
C ASP A 357 31.20 -17.57 9.82
N VAL A 358 31.71 -17.32 8.61
CA VAL A 358 32.71 -16.27 8.34
C VAL A 358 32.13 -14.88 8.55
N VAL A 359 30.91 -14.59 8.05
CA VAL A 359 30.24 -13.29 8.25
C VAL A 359 30.00 -13.02 9.73
N GLU A 360 29.65 -14.03 10.51
CA GLU A 360 29.42 -13.89 11.95
C GLU A 360 30.73 -13.62 12.71
N SER A 361 31.80 -14.37 12.39
CA SER A 361 33.14 -14.09 12.93
C SER A 361 33.64 -12.68 12.62
N LEU A 362 33.32 -12.20 11.41
CA LEU A 362 33.66 -10.84 10.99
C LEU A 362 32.80 -9.76 11.66
N ALA A 363 31.56 -10.07 12.04
CA ALA A 363 30.63 -9.11 12.60
C ALA A 363 30.59 -9.10 14.14
N GLY A 364 31.19 -10.08 14.81
CA GLY A 364 31.30 -10.18 16.28
C GLY A 364 32.25 -9.15 16.86
N GLU A 365 31.97 -8.68 18.10
CA GLU A 365 32.82 -7.72 18.83
C GLU A 365 34.09 -8.40 19.43
N GLU A 366 34.09 -9.70 19.65
CA GLU A 366 35.24 -10.43 20.15
C GLU A 366 36.25 -10.70 19.03
N GLN A 367 37.54 -10.56 19.33
CA GLN A 367 38.67 -10.89 18.47
C GLN A 367 38.78 -12.41 18.32
N ALA A 368 37.77 -13.06 17.70
CA ALA A 368 37.95 -14.44 17.27
C ALA A 368 39.08 -14.51 16.23
N GLU A 369 39.96 -15.51 16.32
CA GLU A 369 40.98 -15.76 15.32
C GLU A 369 40.33 -15.83 13.93
N MET A 370 40.65 -14.85 13.10
CA MET A 370 40.06 -14.70 11.79
C MET A 370 40.42 -15.90 10.90
N PRO A 371 39.46 -16.66 10.37
CA PRO A 371 39.74 -17.82 9.55
C PRO A 371 40.18 -17.41 8.13
N VAL A 372 41.35 -16.76 8.01
CA VAL A 372 41.87 -16.21 6.74
C VAL A 372 41.96 -17.29 5.66
N SER A 373 42.26 -18.54 6.03
CA SER A 373 42.34 -19.68 5.10
C SER A 373 40.97 -20.02 4.52
N LEU A 374 39.93 -20.02 5.34
CA LEU A 374 38.55 -20.26 4.94
C LEU A 374 38.02 -19.08 4.09
N LEU A 375 38.28 -17.85 4.52
CA LEU A 375 37.99 -16.65 3.73
C LEU A 375 38.55 -16.72 2.32
N ARG A 376 39.85 -17.06 2.19
CA ARG A 376 40.50 -17.21 0.88
C ARG A 376 39.87 -18.30 0.03
N LYS A 377 39.40 -19.39 0.64
CA LYS A 377 38.73 -20.49 -0.06
C LYS A 377 37.39 -20.01 -0.63
N ILE A 378 36.58 -19.31 0.20
CA ILE A 378 35.26 -18.83 -0.16
C ILE A 378 35.32 -17.76 -1.28
N VAL A 379 36.32 -16.88 -1.23
CA VAL A 379 36.45 -15.78 -2.20
C VAL A 379 37.24 -16.12 -3.46
N ALA A 380 37.80 -17.33 -3.54
CA ALA A 380 38.64 -17.76 -4.65
C ALA A 380 37.89 -17.63 -5.99
N GLY A 381 38.53 -16.98 -6.99
CA GLY A 381 37.94 -16.73 -8.30
C GLY A 381 37.01 -15.52 -8.37
N ARG A 382 36.88 -14.78 -7.27
CA ARG A 382 36.07 -13.55 -7.21
C ARG A 382 36.94 -12.31 -6.92
N PRO A 383 37.46 -11.62 -7.95
CA PRO A 383 38.51 -10.61 -7.82
C PRO A 383 38.16 -9.47 -6.85
N ARG A 384 36.90 -9.08 -6.75
CA ARG A 384 36.44 -8.03 -5.83
C ARG A 384 36.51 -8.49 -4.39
N LEU A 385 35.98 -9.67 -4.08
CA LEU A 385 36.02 -10.25 -2.72
C LEU A 385 37.46 -10.51 -2.29
N GLU A 386 38.32 -10.98 -3.21
CA GLU A 386 39.78 -11.14 -2.96
C GLU A 386 40.43 -9.80 -2.58
N ARG A 387 40.10 -8.71 -3.31
CA ARG A 387 40.56 -7.36 -2.96
C ARG A 387 40.04 -6.91 -1.57
N ARG A 388 38.78 -7.20 -1.22
CA ARG A 388 38.23 -6.89 0.11
C ARG A 388 38.92 -7.64 1.23
N VAL A 389 39.26 -8.90 1.00
CA VAL A 389 40.07 -9.69 1.96
C VAL A 389 41.48 -9.11 2.10
N ALA A 390 42.10 -8.66 1.02
CA ALA A 390 43.38 -7.97 1.07
C ALA A 390 43.30 -6.63 1.83
N ASP A 391 42.22 -5.87 1.64
CA ASP A 391 41.98 -4.62 2.38
C ASP A 391 41.78 -4.88 3.88
N LEU A 392 41.07 -5.97 4.23
CA LEU A 392 40.89 -6.41 5.62
C LEU A 392 42.22 -6.81 6.27
N ILE A 393 43.04 -7.60 5.57
CA ILE A 393 44.39 -8.02 6.05
C ILE A 393 45.31 -6.80 6.20
N ALA A 394 45.15 -5.78 5.36
CA ALA A 394 45.88 -4.51 5.46
C ALA A 394 45.28 -3.52 6.49
N GLU A 395 44.30 -3.95 7.29
CA GLU A 395 43.64 -3.18 8.35
C GLU A 395 43.09 -1.81 7.88
N LYS A 396 42.64 -1.71 6.62
CA LYS A 396 42.08 -0.45 6.11
C LYS A 396 40.77 -0.07 6.83
N PRO A 397 40.54 1.22 7.12
CA PRO A 397 39.32 1.68 7.79
C PRO A 397 38.05 1.22 7.07
N GLY A 398 37.13 0.61 7.81
CA GLY A 398 35.85 0.12 7.27
C GLY A 398 35.98 -1.09 6.34
N ALA A 399 37.12 -1.77 6.28
CA ALA A 399 37.31 -2.93 5.40
C ALA A 399 36.49 -4.13 5.84
N ARG A 400 36.26 -4.28 7.15
CA ARG A 400 35.45 -5.34 7.74
C ARG A 400 33.99 -5.23 7.35
N GLU A 401 33.41 -4.05 7.52
CA GLU A 401 32.03 -3.73 7.19
C GLU A 401 31.77 -3.89 5.67
N ARG A 402 32.72 -3.41 4.85
CA ARG A 402 32.61 -3.57 3.40
C ARG A 402 32.72 -5.01 2.93
N LEU A 403 33.58 -5.82 3.57
CA LEU A 403 33.67 -7.25 3.24
C LEU A 403 32.40 -7.99 3.64
N VAL A 404 31.87 -7.73 4.83
CA VAL A 404 30.58 -8.31 5.29
C VAL A 404 29.45 -7.95 4.33
N ALA A 405 29.34 -6.69 3.92
CA ALA A 405 28.33 -6.28 2.96
C ALA A 405 28.47 -7.00 1.61
N ASP A 406 29.69 -7.04 1.05
CA ASP A 406 29.95 -7.72 -0.24
C ASP A 406 29.75 -9.25 -0.15
N LEU A 407 29.99 -9.90 1.02
CA LEU A 407 29.68 -11.32 1.24
C LEU A 407 28.16 -11.57 1.34
N LEU A 408 27.44 -10.72 2.06
CA LEU A 408 25.98 -10.80 2.15
C LEU A 408 25.32 -10.63 0.78
N ASP A 409 25.81 -9.70 -0.02
CA ASP A 409 25.32 -9.42 -1.36
C ASP A 409 25.73 -10.51 -2.37
N GLY A 410 26.92 -11.10 -2.24
CA GLY A 410 27.44 -12.08 -3.18
C GLY A 410 26.90 -13.51 -2.98
N PHE A 411 26.65 -13.90 -1.75
CA PHE A 411 26.23 -15.26 -1.41
C PHE A 411 24.80 -15.33 -0.87
N GLY A 412 24.14 -14.18 -0.56
CA GLY A 412 22.82 -14.17 0.04
C GLY A 412 21.68 -14.26 -0.98
N VAL A 413 20.60 -14.95 -0.62
CA VAL A 413 19.29 -14.83 -1.29
C VAL A 413 18.52 -13.58 -0.83
N GLY A 414 19.17 -12.64 -0.16
CA GLY A 414 18.58 -11.43 0.41
C GLY A 414 17.98 -10.47 -0.62
N ARG A 415 18.22 -10.67 -1.92
CA ARG A 415 17.50 -9.96 -2.98
C ARG A 415 16.09 -10.48 -3.20
N VAL A 416 15.89 -11.79 -3.02
CA VAL A 416 14.60 -12.45 -3.32
C VAL A 416 13.85 -12.88 -2.08
N MET A 417 14.49 -12.88 -0.91
CA MET A 417 13.85 -13.30 0.34
C MET A 417 14.14 -12.34 1.49
N PHE A 418 13.12 -12.04 2.26
CA PHE A 418 13.21 -11.31 3.53
C PHE A 418 12.76 -12.22 4.65
N ARG A 419 13.55 -12.28 5.74
CA ARG A 419 13.26 -13.09 6.91
C ARG A 419 13.70 -12.42 8.18
N ASN A 420 12.77 -12.16 9.05
CA ASN A 420 13.01 -11.68 10.40
C ASN A 420 12.54 -12.71 11.42
N THR A 421 13.20 -12.73 12.56
CA THR A 421 12.85 -13.59 13.69
C THR A 421 12.49 -12.76 14.91
N ARG A 422 11.62 -13.29 15.77
CA ARG A 422 11.19 -12.63 17.01
C ARG A 422 12.34 -12.30 17.93
N THR A 423 13.34 -13.18 18.01
CA THR A 423 14.53 -13.03 18.85
C THR A 423 15.36 -11.80 18.50
N LYS A 424 15.43 -11.44 17.21
CA LYS A 424 16.18 -10.26 16.75
C LYS A 424 15.42 -8.97 16.86
N LEU A 425 14.13 -9.01 16.54
CA LEU A 425 13.31 -7.79 16.52
C LEU A 425 12.99 -7.31 17.93
N GLY A 426 12.81 -8.23 18.90
CA GLY A 426 12.36 -7.88 20.23
C GLY A 426 10.95 -7.29 20.28
N GLY A 427 10.53 -6.80 21.44
CA GLY A 427 9.23 -6.11 21.57
C GLY A 427 8.00 -7.01 21.55
N PHE A 428 8.18 -8.33 21.61
CA PHE A 428 7.10 -9.28 21.83
C PHE A 428 6.82 -9.49 23.32
N PRO A 429 5.56 -9.78 23.68
CA PRO A 429 5.22 -10.11 25.07
C PRO A 429 5.81 -11.46 25.47
N GLN A 430 5.97 -11.66 26.77
CA GLN A 430 6.24 -12.99 27.31
C GLN A 430 4.95 -13.81 27.34
N ARG A 431 5.07 -15.12 27.14
CA ARG A 431 3.98 -16.09 27.27
C ARG A 431 4.14 -16.86 28.57
N GLU A 432 3.08 -17.01 29.34
CA GLU A 432 3.06 -17.79 30.57
C GLU A 432 1.94 -18.83 30.50
N PRO A 433 2.25 -20.13 30.37
CA PRO A 433 1.25 -21.18 30.35
C PRO A 433 0.64 -21.41 31.72
N ARG A 434 -0.67 -21.63 31.74
CA ARG A 434 -1.48 -21.97 32.90
C ARG A 434 -2.22 -23.28 32.65
N LEU A 435 -1.55 -24.40 32.91
CA LEU A 435 -2.09 -25.72 32.70
C LEU A 435 -3.12 -26.03 33.80
N ALA A 436 -4.31 -26.45 33.41
CA ALA A 436 -5.44 -26.63 34.34
C ALA A 436 -6.09 -28.02 34.15
N PRO A 437 -5.72 -29.02 34.97
CA PRO A 437 -6.43 -30.29 34.94
C PRO A 437 -7.86 -30.12 35.44
N THR A 438 -8.84 -30.47 34.63
CA THR A 438 -10.26 -30.33 34.96
C THR A 438 -11.11 -31.38 34.27
N ALA A 439 -12.14 -31.87 34.95
CA ALA A 439 -13.16 -32.74 34.38
C ALA A 439 -14.35 -31.94 33.79
N ASP A 440 -14.48 -30.67 34.17
CA ASP A 440 -15.57 -29.77 33.73
C ASP A 440 -14.96 -28.42 33.34
N LYS A 441 -14.73 -28.26 32.05
CA LYS A 441 -14.11 -27.07 31.49
C LYS A 441 -15.00 -25.83 31.58
N VAL A 442 -16.34 -25.98 31.52
CA VAL A 442 -17.26 -24.84 31.66
C VAL A 442 -17.25 -24.29 33.07
N LYS A 443 -17.29 -25.17 34.08
CA LYS A 443 -17.17 -24.76 35.46
C LYS A 443 -15.82 -24.12 35.74
N TRP A 444 -14.74 -24.71 35.26
CA TRP A 444 -13.41 -24.12 35.37
C TRP A 444 -13.32 -22.72 34.74
N LEU A 445 -13.95 -22.52 33.57
CA LEU A 445 -13.99 -21.22 32.88
C LEU A 445 -14.82 -20.19 33.65
N ALA A 446 -15.92 -20.63 34.31
CA ALA A 446 -16.69 -19.79 35.19
C ALA A 446 -15.89 -19.34 36.44
N ASP A 447 -15.16 -20.26 37.07
CA ASP A 447 -14.29 -19.97 38.20
C ASP A 447 -13.12 -19.03 37.80
N LEU A 448 -12.58 -19.21 36.58
CA LEU A 448 -11.56 -18.32 36.00
C LEU A 448 -12.10 -16.90 35.82
N LEU A 449 -13.31 -16.73 35.26
CA LEU A 449 -13.97 -15.44 35.07
C LEU A 449 -14.20 -14.73 36.43
N GLU A 450 -14.58 -15.46 37.49
CA GLU A 450 -14.72 -14.89 38.80
C GLU A 450 -13.39 -14.41 39.38
N THR A 451 -12.32 -15.21 39.21
CA THR A 451 -10.97 -14.90 39.69
C THR A 451 -10.36 -13.68 39.01
N LEU A 452 -10.56 -13.52 37.67
CA LEU A 452 -9.97 -12.45 36.88
C LEU A 452 -10.75 -11.11 36.93
N GLY A 453 -11.93 -11.07 37.57
CA GLY A 453 -12.72 -9.84 37.70
C GLY A 453 -13.06 -9.24 36.32
N ASP A 454 -12.63 -8.01 36.05
CA ASP A 454 -12.97 -7.28 34.81
C ASP A 454 -12.03 -7.53 33.62
N GLU A 455 -11.05 -8.41 33.79
CA GLU A 455 -10.11 -8.74 32.69
C GLU A 455 -10.83 -9.39 31.50
N LYS A 456 -10.37 -9.10 30.29
CA LYS A 456 -10.92 -9.63 29.04
C LYS A 456 -10.31 -10.99 28.72
N ILE A 457 -11.14 -11.94 28.35
CA ILE A 457 -10.72 -13.32 28.03
C ILE A 457 -11.11 -13.66 26.60
N LEU A 458 -10.12 -14.10 25.81
CA LEU A 458 -10.33 -14.70 24.49
C LEU A 458 -10.33 -16.23 24.65
N VAL A 459 -11.39 -16.89 24.21
CA VAL A 459 -11.51 -18.35 24.20
C VAL A 459 -11.52 -18.81 22.75
N ILE A 460 -10.66 -19.77 22.40
CA ILE A 460 -10.62 -20.36 21.07
C ILE A 460 -10.99 -21.83 21.16
N THR A 461 -11.90 -22.24 20.28
CA THR A 461 -12.37 -23.61 20.13
C THR A 461 -12.16 -24.08 18.68
N GLN A 462 -12.07 -25.37 18.46
CA GLN A 462 -11.87 -25.95 17.13
C GLN A 462 -13.05 -25.70 16.19
N THR A 463 -14.27 -25.80 16.71
CA THR A 463 -15.49 -25.71 15.89
C THR A 463 -16.43 -24.61 16.36
N ARG A 464 -17.27 -24.14 15.43
CA ARG A 464 -18.34 -23.18 15.72
C ARG A 464 -19.34 -23.73 16.74
N GLU A 465 -19.76 -24.97 16.54
CA GLU A 465 -20.76 -25.63 17.39
C GLU A 465 -20.30 -25.64 18.84
N LEU A 466 -19.00 -25.94 19.06
CA LEU A 466 -18.41 -25.92 20.39
C LEU A 466 -18.34 -24.50 20.97
N ALA A 467 -18.02 -23.51 20.13
CA ALA A 467 -18.03 -22.10 20.58
C ALA A 467 -19.41 -21.65 21.06
N GLU A 468 -20.46 -21.98 20.30
CA GLU A 468 -21.86 -21.68 20.62
C GLU A 468 -22.29 -22.39 21.91
N GLU A 469 -21.92 -23.66 22.07
CA GLU A 469 -22.22 -24.46 23.26
C GLU A 469 -21.54 -23.90 24.50
N VAL A 470 -20.24 -23.65 24.44
CA VAL A 470 -19.45 -23.10 25.56
C VAL A 470 -20.04 -21.77 26.04
N LEU A 471 -20.35 -20.83 25.13
CA LEU A 471 -20.91 -19.56 25.51
C LEU A 471 -22.32 -19.69 26.14
N ARG A 472 -23.16 -20.58 25.60
CA ARG A 472 -24.51 -20.85 26.10
C ARG A 472 -24.46 -21.42 27.53
N GLU A 473 -23.64 -22.44 27.76
CA GLU A 473 -23.50 -23.07 29.06
C GLU A 473 -22.90 -22.11 30.09
N LEU A 474 -21.86 -21.36 29.69
CA LEU A 474 -21.25 -20.36 30.55
C LEU A 474 -22.23 -19.24 30.93
N HIS A 475 -23.05 -18.77 30.00
CA HIS A 475 -24.09 -17.80 30.28
C HIS A 475 -25.14 -18.32 31.26
N HIS A 476 -25.54 -19.59 31.10
CA HIS A 476 -26.45 -20.23 32.06
C HIS A 476 -25.84 -20.36 33.46
N ALA A 477 -24.54 -20.64 33.55
CA ALA A 477 -23.85 -20.81 34.81
C ALA A 477 -23.57 -19.51 35.57
N THR A 478 -23.25 -18.44 34.84
CA THR A 478 -22.68 -17.19 35.42
C THR A 478 -23.46 -15.93 35.09
N GLY A 479 -24.32 -15.93 34.09
CA GLY A 479 -24.97 -14.72 33.56
C GLY A 479 -24.01 -13.73 32.87
N VAL A 480 -22.77 -14.11 32.60
CA VAL A 480 -21.76 -13.24 32.00
C VAL A 480 -22.17 -12.72 30.62
N LYS A 481 -21.83 -11.46 30.35
CA LYS A 481 -21.92 -10.90 29.00
C LYS A 481 -20.76 -11.43 28.15
N GLY A 482 -21.07 -12.31 27.21
CA GLY A 482 -20.15 -12.86 26.27
C GLY A 482 -20.62 -12.67 24.84
N VAL A 483 -19.71 -12.75 23.88
CA VAL A 483 -20.00 -12.66 22.44
C VAL A 483 -19.33 -13.79 21.67
N LEU A 484 -19.92 -14.14 20.53
CA LEU A 484 -19.42 -15.14 19.61
C LEU A 484 -18.68 -14.50 18.44
N PHE A 485 -17.71 -15.24 17.91
CA PHE A 485 -17.00 -14.85 16.71
C PHE A 485 -16.67 -16.10 15.87
N HIS A 486 -17.46 -16.36 14.84
CA HIS A 486 -17.31 -17.51 13.97
C HIS A 486 -17.70 -17.19 12.50
N GLU A 487 -17.39 -18.06 11.58
CA GLU A 487 -17.50 -17.92 10.13
C GLU A 487 -18.94 -17.64 9.64
N ASN A 488 -19.97 -18.14 10.28
CA ASN A 488 -21.36 -17.93 9.89
C ASN A 488 -21.97 -16.60 10.31
N LEU A 489 -21.28 -15.81 11.12
CA LEU A 489 -21.70 -14.44 11.45
C LEU A 489 -21.41 -13.51 10.27
N SER A 490 -22.36 -12.62 9.95
CA SER A 490 -22.10 -11.57 8.97
C SER A 490 -20.96 -10.66 9.43
N LEU A 491 -20.29 -10.00 8.50
CA LEU A 491 -19.24 -9.01 8.78
C LEU A 491 -19.64 -7.99 9.82
N LEU A 492 -20.82 -7.43 9.64
CA LEU A 492 -21.37 -6.43 10.56
C LEU A 492 -21.56 -6.97 11.96
N GLN A 493 -21.98 -8.23 12.08
CA GLN A 493 -22.14 -8.90 13.38
C GLN A 493 -20.78 -9.15 14.05
N ARG A 494 -19.80 -9.66 13.28
CA ARG A 494 -18.42 -9.84 13.79
C ARG A 494 -17.84 -8.52 14.28
N ASP A 495 -18.03 -7.45 13.51
CA ASP A 495 -17.57 -6.11 13.88
C ASP A 495 -18.21 -5.60 15.17
N ARG A 496 -19.52 -5.72 15.31
CA ARG A 496 -20.24 -5.32 16.51
C ARG A 496 -19.78 -6.12 17.72
N ASN A 497 -19.60 -7.43 17.57
CA ASN A 497 -19.17 -8.30 18.65
C ASN A 497 -17.73 -8.00 19.08
N ALA A 498 -16.81 -7.77 18.14
CA ALA A 498 -15.45 -7.39 18.46
C ALA A 498 -15.36 -5.99 19.10
N ALA A 499 -16.13 -5.02 18.61
CA ALA A 499 -16.21 -3.69 19.21
C ALA A 499 -16.77 -3.76 20.64
N PHE A 500 -17.84 -4.51 20.86
CA PHE A 500 -18.43 -4.69 22.18
C PHE A 500 -17.49 -5.43 23.14
N PHE A 501 -16.67 -6.37 22.63
CA PHE A 501 -15.62 -6.99 23.45
C PHE A 501 -14.49 -6.01 23.79
N ALA A 502 -14.17 -5.06 22.91
CA ALA A 502 -13.13 -4.06 23.16
C ALA A 502 -13.55 -2.95 24.14
N GLU A 503 -14.86 -2.70 24.32
CA GLU A 503 -15.36 -1.69 25.25
C GLU A 503 -15.12 -2.09 26.72
N ALA A 504 -14.77 -1.14 27.58
CA ALA A 504 -14.53 -1.39 29.02
C ALA A 504 -15.75 -2.01 29.72
N GLU A 505 -16.94 -1.47 29.45
CA GLU A 505 -18.21 -1.95 30.01
C GLU A 505 -18.89 -3.01 29.12
N GLY A 506 -18.20 -3.46 28.05
CA GLY A 506 -18.69 -4.42 27.07
C GLY A 506 -18.58 -5.88 27.51
N ALA A 507 -18.54 -6.78 26.53
CA ALA A 507 -18.40 -8.21 26.81
C ALA A 507 -17.08 -8.50 27.52
N ARG A 508 -17.10 -9.38 28.50
CA ARG A 508 -15.91 -9.83 29.24
C ARG A 508 -15.23 -11.00 28.58
N ILE A 509 -15.97 -11.79 27.81
CA ILE A 509 -15.48 -12.98 27.13
C ILE A 509 -15.89 -12.95 25.65
N LEU A 510 -14.95 -13.28 24.81
CA LEU A 510 -15.18 -13.55 23.39
C LEU A 510 -14.84 -15.01 23.13
N VAL A 511 -15.79 -15.78 22.62
CA VAL A 511 -15.59 -17.18 22.24
C VAL A 511 -15.54 -17.27 20.71
N CYS A 512 -14.44 -17.78 20.18
CA CYS A 512 -14.18 -17.88 18.75
C CYS A 512 -14.09 -19.33 18.29
N SER A 513 -14.59 -19.62 17.10
CA SER A 513 -14.13 -20.79 16.34
C SER A 513 -12.72 -20.55 15.77
N GLU A 514 -12.08 -21.61 15.29
CA GLU A 514 -10.77 -21.56 14.63
C GLU A 514 -10.76 -20.48 13.53
N ILE A 515 -11.60 -20.66 12.54
CA ILE A 515 -11.74 -19.79 11.36
C ILE A 515 -12.24 -18.39 11.80
N GLY A 516 -13.16 -18.33 12.75
CA GLY A 516 -13.72 -17.06 13.21
C GLY A 516 -12.69 -16.15 13.87
N SER A 517 -11.66 -16.70 14.51
CA SER A 517 -10.63 -15.91 15.20
C SER A 517 -9.68 -15.19 14.23
N GLU A 518 -9.63 -15.56 12.97
CA GLU A 518 -8.70 -14.99 12.00
C GLU A 518 -9.00 -13.52 11.67
N GLY A 519 -7.97 -12.75 11.40
CA GLY A 519 -8.07 -11.37 10.91
C GLY A 519 -8.30 -10.27 11.93
N ARG A 520 -8.38 -10.57 13.21
CA ARG A 520 -8.59 -9.56 14.26
C ARG A 520 -7.42 -9.44 15.22
N ASN A 521 -7.24 -8.22 15.69
CA ASN A 521 -6.27 -7.89 16.71
C ASN A 521 -6.98 -7.70 18.08
N PHE A 522 -6.62 -8.53 19.04
CA PHE A 522 -7.15 -8.50 20.39
C PHE A 522 -6.07 -8.11 21.42
N GLN A 523 -5.11 -7.28 21.04
CA GLN A 523 -3.97 -6.88 21.89
C GLN A 523 -4.36 -6.20 23.21
N PHE A 524 -5.60 -5.78 23.37
CA PHE A 524 -6.10 -5.27 24.64
C PHE A 524 -6.42 -6.39 25.66
N ALA A 525 -6.54 -7.65 25.21
CA ALA A 525 -6.72 -8.83 26.06
C ALA A 525 -5.37 -9.48 26.36
N ARG A 526 -5.22 -10.06 27.56
CA ARG A 526 -4.00 -10.77 27.98
C ARG A 526 -4.24 -12.24 28.28
N HIS A 527 -5.49 -12.65 28.45
CA HIS A 527 -5.88 -14.00 28.77
C HIS A 527 -6.41 -14.71 27.54
N LEU A 528 -5.68 -15.75 27.09
CA LEU A 528 -6.08 -16.66 26.05
C LEU A 528 -6.43 -18.00 26.67
N VAL A 529 -7.59 -18.54 26.37
CA VAL A 529 -7.99 -19.90 26.74
C VAL A 529 -8.01 -20.75 25.47
N LEU A 530 -7.15 -21.74 25.43
CA LEU A 530 -7.17 -22.80 24.43
C LEU A 530 -8.09 -23.90 24.95
N TYR A 531 -9.40 -23.77 24.63
CA TYR A 531 -10.42 -24.67 25.19
C TYR A 531 -10.25 -26.13 24.76
N ASP A 532 -9.78 -26.31 23.54
CA ASP A 532 -9.23 -27.53 22.97
C ASP A 532 -7.87 -27.26 22.32
N LEU A 533 -7.08 -28.29 22.12
CA LEU A 533 -5.78 -28.19 21.47
C LEU A 533 -5.87 -28.63 20.02
N PRO A 534 -5.34 -27.86 19.06
CA PRO A 534 -5.30 -28.25 17.66
C PRO A 534 -4.37 -29.45 17.44
N GLU A 535 -4.60 -30.16 16.36
CA GLU A 535 -3.71 -31.25 15.94
C GLU A 535 -2.40 -30.73 15.35
N ASP A 536 -2.46 -29.59 14.69
CA ASP A 536 -1.34 -28.95 14.01
C ASP A 536 -0.68 -27.89 14.90
N VAL A 537 0.65 -27.97 15.03
CA VAL A 537 1.44 -27.01 15.83
C VAL A 537 1.43 -25.61 15.23
N ASP A 538 1.35 -25.48 13.90
CA ASP A 538 1.28 -24.17 13.24
C ASP A 538 -0.04 -23.46 13.56
N LEU A 539 -1.11 -24.24 13.67
CA LEU A 539 -2.42 -23.73 14.06
C LEU A 539 -2.42 -23.28 15.54
N LEU A 540 -1.68 -23.96 16.40
CA LEU A 540 -1.45 -23.52 17.78
C LEU A 540 -0.75 -22.14 17.80
N GLU A 541 0.31 -21.99 17.03
CA GLU A 541 1.01 -20.70 16.92
C GLU A 541 0.11 -19.59 16.34
N GLN A 542 -0.76 -19.91 15.40
CA GLN A 542 -1.75 -18.96 14.89
C GLN A 542 -2.75 -18.54 15.97
N ARG A 543 -3.26 -19.49 16.78
CA ARG A 543 -4.16 -19.20 17.92
C ARG A 543 -3.49 -18.26 18.94
N ILE A 544 -2.28 -18.57 19.36
CA ILE A 544 -1.52 -17.76 20.30
C ILE A 544 -1.18 -16.39 19.67
N GLY A 545 -0.87 -16.37 18.39
CA GLY A 545 -0.56 -15.17 17.62
C GLY A 545 -1.73 -14.16 17.51
N ARG A 546 -2.94 -14.49 17.96
CA ARG A 546 -4.05 -13.53 18.08
C ARG A 546 -3.77 -12.46 19.14
N LEU A 547 -3.04 -12.83 20.21
CA LEU A 547 -2.63 -11.92 21.25
C LEU A 547 -1.14 -11.60 21.21
N ASP A 548 -0.31 -12.55 20.74
CA ASP A 548 1.15 -12.47 20.74
C ASP A 548 1.67 -11.74 19.49
N ARG A 549 1.64 -10.42 19.56
CA ARG A 549 2.07 -9.52 18.51
C ARG A 549 2.99 -8.42 19.03
N ILE A 550 3.79 -7.84 18.13
CA ILE A 550 4.61 -6.67 18.46
C ILE A 550 3.71 -5.54 18.98
N GLY A 551 4.12 -4.92 20.08
CA GLY A 551 3.40 -3.81 20.71
C GLY A 551 2.39 -4.23 21.79
N GLN A 552 2.16 -5.51 22.01
CA GLN A 552 1.38 -6.02 23.15
C GLN A 552 2.05 -5.64 24.47
N LYS A 553 1.26 -5.06 25.37
CA LYS A 553 1.74 -4.64 26.69
C LYS A 553 1.43 -5.69 27.74
N GLY A 554 2.46 -6.27 28.30
CA GLY A 554 2.37 -7.24 29.40
C GLY A 554 2.46 -8.71 28.95
N THR A 555 2.54 -9.60 29.92
CA THR A 555 2.64 -11.05 29.72
C THR A 555 1.30 -11.65 29.29
N ILE A 556 1.30 -12.49 28.29
CA ILE A 556 0.12 -13.25 27.83
C ILE A 556 -0.01 -14.49 28.71
N GLN A 557 -1.17 -14.66 29.34
CA GLN A 557 -1.52 -15.84 30.10
C GLN A 557 -2.23 -16.83 29.19
N VAL A 558 -1.55 -17.95 28.87
CA VAL A 558 -2.09 -19.01 28.00
C VAL A 558 -2.69 -20.10 28.89
N HIS A 559 -4.01 -20.10 29.02
CA HIS A 559 -4.74 -21.07 29.82
C HIS A 559 -5.06 -22.32 28.99
N VAL A 560 -4.70 -23.48 29.51
CA VAL A 560 -4.91 -24.78 28.84
C VAL A 560 -5.67 -25.71 29.76
N PRO A 561 -7.01 -25.69 29.75
CA PRO A 561 -7.81 -26.67 30.46
C PRO A 561 -7.78 -28.02 29.74
N TYR A 562 -7.46 -29.10 30.44
CA TYR A 562 -7.38 -30.45 29.86
C TYR A 562 -7.98 -31.49 30.79
N LEU A 563 -8.53 -32.57 30.22
CA LEU A 563 -9.07 -33.70 30.95
C LEU A 563 -7.91 -34.64 31.35
N PRO A 564 -7.67 -34.91 32.64
CA PRO A 564 -6.65 -35.84 33.08
C PRO A 564 -6.88 -37.27 32.56
N SER A 565 -5.79 -37.99 32.30
CA SER A 565 -5.79 -39.35 31.80
C SER A 565 -6.50 -39.54 30.44
N SER A 566 -6.47 -38.51 29.59
CA SER A 566 -7.07 -38.46 28.28
C SER A 566 -6.05 -38.15 27.19
N GLU A 567 -6.49 -38.22 25.96
CA GLU A 567 -5.72 -37.82 24.78
C GLU A 567 -5.29 -36.33 24.86
N GLU A 568 -6.12 -35.49 25.47
CA GLU A 568 -5.80 -34.06 25.66
C GLU A 568 -4.57 -33.87 26.56
N GLU A 569 -4.42 -34.69 27.62
CA GLU A 569 -3.25 -34.61 28.50
C GLU A 569 -1.98 -35.01 27.75
N ILE A 570 -2.03 -36.05 26.93
CA ILE A 570 -0.90 -36.49 26.12
C ILE A 570 -0.48 -35.38 25.15
N ARG A 571 -1.42 -34.81 24.43
CA ARG A 571 -1.18 -33.72 23.50
C ARG A 571 -0.65 -32.48 24.22
N MET A 572 -1.24 -32.12 25.33
CA MET A 572 -0.79 -30.99 26.16
C MET A 572 0.65 -31.19 26.67
N ARG A 573 0.98 -32.39 27.19
CA ARG A 573 2.33 -32.69 27.66
C ARG A 573 3.35 -32.65 26.51
N TRP A 574 3.02 -33.20 25.35
CA TRP A 574 3.87 -33.16 24.19
C TRP A 574 4.17 -31.73 23.74
N LEU A 575 3.14 -30.88 23.69
CA LEU A 575 3.26 -29.47 23.29
C LEU A 575 4.06 -28.66 24.33
N GLU A 576 3.88 -28.91 25.62
CA GLU A 576 4.55 -28.17 26.70
C GLU A 576 5.95 -28.72 26.98
N GLU A 577 6.06 -30.01 27.31
CA GLU A 577 7.32 -30.61 27.78
C GLU A 577 8.27 -30.98 26.63
N GLY A 578 7.71 -31.37 25.47
CA GLY A 578 8.48 -31.71 24.28
C GLY A 578 8.85 -30.49 23.44
N LEU A 579 7.86 -29.74 23.01
CA LEU A 579 8.03 -28.60 22.10
C LEU A 579 8.24 -27.26 22.79
N ASP A 580 7.78 -27.05 24.05
CA ASP A 580 7.74 -25.77 24.73
C ASP A 580 6.89 -24.73 23.98
N ALA A 581 5.83 -25.20 23.30
CA ALA A 581 5.08 -24.43 22.33
C ALA A 581 4.16 -23.35 22.96
N PHE A 582 3.82 -23.48 24.24
CA PHE A 582 3.02 -22.44 24.92
C PHE A 582 3.86 -21.25 25.38
N ARG A 583 5.20 -21.40 25.59
CA ARG A 583 6.10 -20.33 26.04
C ARG A 583 6.81 -19.63 24.92
N ALA A 584 7.13 -20.36 23.86
CA ALA A 584 7.88 -19.85 22.73
C ALA A 584 7.35 -20.44 21.42
N SER A 585 7.69 -19.82 20.30
CA SER A 585 7.47 -20.40 18.97
C SER A 585 8.66 -21.30 18.64
N PRO A 586 8.53 -22.63 18.73
CA PRO A 586 9.68 -23.52 18.58
C PRO A 586 10.12 -23.62 17.11
N PRO A 587 11.39 -23.32 16.78
CA PRO A 587 11.89 -23.46 15.42
C PRO A 587 11.74 -24.89 14.90
N GLY A 588 11.15 -25.07 13.72
CA GLY A 588 11.01 -26.38 13.08
C GLY A 588 9.94 -27.29 13.70
N ALA A 589 9.00 -26.75 14.51
CA ALA A 589 7.96 -27.53 15.18
C ALA A 589 7.16 -28.44 14.23
N ALA A 590 6.74 -27.93 13.08
CA ALA A 590 6.01 -28.71 12.08
C ALA A 590 6.87 -29.84 11.44
N GLU A 591 8.18 -29.63 11.34
CA GLU A 591 9.10 -30.68 10.90
C GLU A 591 9.20 -31.79 11.94
N ILE A 592 9.33 -31.44 13.23
CA ILE A 592 9.35 -32.38 14.35
C ILE A 592 8.02 -33.15 14.39
N GLN A 593 6.89 -32.49 14.21
CA GLN A 593 5.58 -33.13 14.17
C GLN A 593 5.47 -34.15 13.04
N ARG A 594 5.95 -33.80 11.85
CA ARG A 594 5.96 -34.75 10.72
C ARG A 594 6.88 -35.96 10.93
N GLU A 595 8.05 -35.70 11.51
CA GLU A 595 9.01 -36.76 11.83
C GLU A 595 8.46 -37.75 12.86
N LEU A 596 7.79 -37.26 13.90
CA LEU A 596 7.29 -38.05 15.02
C LEU A 596 5.77 -38.31 14.95
N ARG A 597 5.17 -38.16 13.78
CA ARG A 597 3.70 -38.26 13.61
C ARG A 597 3.18 -39.61 14.08
N PHE A 598 3.81 -40.69 13.67
CA PHE A 598 3.40 -42.04 14.04
C PHE A 598 3.56 -42.30 15.54
N ASP A 599 4.68 -41.89 16.14
CA ASP A 599 4.91 -42.01 17.56
C ASP A 599 3.86 -41.21 18.38
N LEU A 600 3.45 -40.06 17.89
CA LEU A 600 2.42 -39.24 18.52
C LEU A 600 1.03 -39.88 18.40
N GLU A 601 0.68 -40.40 17.23
CA GLU A 601 -0.58 -41.11 16.99
C GLU A 601 -0.68 -42.40 17.87
N GLU A 602 0.43 -43.12 18.00
CA GLU A 602 0.54 -44.32 18.85
C GLU A 602 0.37 -43.94 20.35
N ALA A 603 1.11 -42.92 20.83
CA ALA A 603 1.01 -42.47 22.20
C ALA A 603 -0.40 -41.98 22.56
N ILE A 604 -1.08 -41.28 21.63
CA ILE A 604 -2.46 -40.83 21.82
C ILE A 604 -3.43 -42.04 21.84
N GLY A 605 -3.26 -43.00 20.93
CA GLY A 605 -4.16 -44.16 20.82
C GLY A 605 -4.03 -45.16 21.98
N GLU A 606 -2.80 -45.44 22.41
CA GLU A 606 -2.51 -46.35 23.52
C GLU A 606 -2.59 -45.70 24.90
N ARG A 607 -2.54 -44.36 24.94
CA ARG A 607 -2.45 -43.55 26.17
C ARG A 607 -1.24 -43.85 27.06
N GLU A 608 -0.18 -44.35 26.43
CA GLU A 608 1.09 -44.70 27.03
C GLU A 608 2.26 -44.17 26.19
N GLY A 609 3.50 -44.27 26.68
CA GLY A 609 4.70 -43.94 25.89
C GLY A 609 5.01 -42.42 25.74
N ILE A 610 4.26 -41.53 26.40
CA ILE A 610 4.43 -40.07 26.28
C ILE A 610 5.84 -39.61 26.70
N ASP A 611 6.44 -40.22 27.72
CA ASP A 611 7.76 -39.81 28.20
C ASP A 611 8.86 -40.13 27.16
N GLU A 612 8.75 -41.29 26.48
CA GLU A 612 9.65 -41.65 25.38
C GLU A 612 9.48 -40.72 24.17
N LEU A 613 8.24 -40.35 23.85
CA LEU A 613 7.94 -39.36 22.79
C LEU A 613 8.53 -37.98 23.11
N ILE A 614 8.45 -37.54 24.39
CA ILE A 614 9.05 -36.28 24.83
C ILE A 614 10.57 -36.34 24.65
N GLU A 615 11.23 -37.41 25.05
CA GLU A 615 12.69 -37.56 24.84
C GLU A 615 13.06 -37.49 23.37
N LYS A 616 12.35 -38.18 22.49
CA LYS A 616 12.56 -38.13 21.04
C LYS A 616 12.36 -36.72 20.52
N THR A 617 11.31 -36.03 20.97
CA THR A 617 10.98 -34.65 20.57
C THR A 617 12.09 -33.68 20.99
N LEU A 618 12.58 -33.78 22.22
CA LEU A 618 13.69 -32.94 22.69
C LEU A 618 14.99 -33.18 21.90
N ALA A 619 15.29 -34.44 21.53
CA ALA A 619 16.44 -34.76 20.69
C ALA A 619 16.29 -34.16 19.28
N SER A 620 15.13 -34.30 18.65
CA SER A 620 14.83 -33.75 17.34
C SER A 620 14.83 -32.21 17.36
N ARG A 621 14.24 -31.59 18.41
CA ARG A 621 14.27 -30.15 18.64
C ARG A 621 15.69 -29.60 18.71
N LYS A 622 16.57 -30.27 19.48
CA LYS A 622 17.98 -29.88 19.60
C LYS A 622 18.68 -29.95 18.25
N ARG A 623 18.56 -31.08 17.56
CA ARG A 623 19.16 -31.30 16.23
C ARG A 623 18.72 -30.29 15.20
N ILE A 624 17.41 -30.04 15.12
CA ILE A 624 16.83 -29.10 14.17
C ILE A 624 17.20 -27.66 14.53
N SER A 625 17.15 -27.29 15.81
CA SER A 625 17.58 -25.99 16.30
C SER A 625 19.04 -25.68 15.99
N GLU A 626 19.95 -26.67 16.20
CA GLU A 626 21.35 -26.52 15.84
C GLU A 626 21.56 -26.39 14.33
N ARG A 627 20.81 -27.15 13.52
CA ARG A 627 20.84 -27.00 12.05
C ARG A 627 20.38 -25.66 11.59
N LEU A 628 19.23 -25.17 12.10
CA LEU A 628 18.68 -23.86 11.75
C LEU A 628 19.59 -22.71 12.23
N ALA A 629 20.21 -22.90 13.39
CA ALA A 629 21.18 -21.93 13.92
C ALA A 629 22.46 -21.83 13.09
N ARG A 630 22.82 -22.81 12.28
CA ARG A 630 24.02 -22.83 11.42
C ARG A 630 23.75 -22.43 9.98
N GLY A 631 22.51 -22.37 9.53
CA GLY A 631 22.16 -22.29 8.11
C GLY A 631 22.01 -20.88 7.53
N GLN A 632 21.47 -20.84 6.33
CA GLN A 632 21.24 -19.69 5.45
C GLN A 632 20.42 -18.56 6.10
N ASP A 633 19.60 -18.86 7.10
CA ASP A 633 18.75 -17.91 7.82
C ASP A 633 19.53 -16.76 8.46
N ARG A 634 20.75 -17.01 8.94
CA ARG A 634 21.59 -15.98 9.57
C ARG A 634 22.00 -14.85 8.62
N LEU A 635 22.34 -15.21 7.37
CA LEU A 635 22.68 -14.22 6.34
C LEU A 635 21.45 -13.40 5.96
N LEU A 636 20.31 -14.09 5.80
CA LEU A 636 19.01 -13.45 5.48
C LEU A 636 18.56 -12.47 6.55
N GLU A 637 18.60 -12.89 7.80
CA GLU A 637 18.19 -12.05 8.92
C GLU A 637 19.02 -10.74 9.04
N ARG A 638 20.29 -10.76 8.62
CA ARG A 638 21.14 -9.57 8.61
C ARG A 638 20.85 -8.66 7.43
N SER A 639 20.42 -9.20 6.29
CA SER A 639 20.07 -8.41 5.10
C SER A 639 18.65 -7.88 5.15
N SER A 640 17.75 -8.49 5.95
CA SER A 640 16.31 -8.20 5.96
C SER A 640 15.92 -6.96 6.77
N HIS A 641 16.82 -6.36 7.53
CA HIS A 641 16.55 -5.16 8.31
C HIS A 641 17.78 -4.25 8.43
N ARG A 642 17.60 -2.97 8.08
CA ARG A 642 18.61 -1.91 8.26
C ARG A 642 18.09 -0.87 9.25
N PRO A 643 18.56 -0.88 10.51
CA PRO A 643 18.02 -0.03 11.59
C PRO A 643 18.01 1.47 11.28
N GLU A 644 19.10 1.98 10.68
CA GLU A 644 19.20 3.42 10.34
C GLU A 644 18.14 3.85 9.31
N ARG A 645 17.95 3.07 8.25
CA ARG A 645 16.93 3.35 7.23
C ARG A 645 15.52 3.25 7.79
N SER A 646 15.27 2.24 8.62
CA SER A 646 14.00 2.05 9.31
C SER A 646 13.65 3.22 10.22
N ALA A 647 14.60 3.65 11.06
CA ALA A 647 14.41 4.79 11.97
C ALA A 647 14.12 6.08 11.19
N TRP A 648 14.82 6.29 10.08
CA TRP A 648 14.58 7.44 9.20
C TRP A 648 13.18 7.43 8.60
N LEU A 649 12.67 6.27 8.15
CA LEU A 649 11.31 6.14 7.62
C LEU A 649 10.26 6.44 8.69
N VAL A 650 10.43 5.89 9.90
CA VAL A 650 9.54 6.15 11.04
C VAL A 650 9.48 7.64 11.35
N GLU A 651 10.64 8.32 11.40
CA GLU A 651 10.70 9.74 11.69
C GLU A 651 10.00 10.56 10.59
N LYS A 652 10.24 10.23 9.31
CA LYS A 652 9.58 10.91 8.19
C LYS A 652 8.05 10.74 8.20
N ILE A 653 7.54 9.59 8.62
CA ILE A 653 6.08 9.41 8.77
C ILE A 653 5.56 10.22 9.96
N ARG A 654 6.30 10.29 11.08
CA ARG A 654 5.92 11.12 12.23
C ARG A 654 5.87 12.60 11.90
N GLU A 655 6.87 13.11 11.14
CA GLU A 655 6.83 14.48 10.63
C GLU A 655 5.53 14.77 9.86
N TRP A 656 5.03 13.79 9.09
CA TRP A 656 3.77 13.93 8.36
C TRP A 656 2.55 13.84 9.26
N ASP A 657 2.55 12.93 10.24
CA ASP A 657 1.47 12.79 11.19
C ASP A 657 1.30 14.05 12.08
N GLU A 658 2.40 14.77 12.35
CA GLU A 658 2.45 15.95 13.21
C GLU A 658 2.32 17.29 12.46
N ASP A 659 2.20 17.27 11.12
CA ASP A 659 2.06 18.50 10.33
C ASP A 659 0.75 19.24 10.65
N ALA A 660 0.87 20.27 11.50
CA ALA A 660 -0.26 21.14 11.86
C ALA A 660 -0.79 21.93 10.65
N GLY A 661 0.06 22.22 9.67
CA GLY A 661 -0.34 22.92 8.45
C GLY A 661 -1.21 22.03 7.56
N PHE A 662 -1.06 20.72 7.63
CA PHE A 662 -1.96 19.79 6.94
C PHE A 662 -3.37 19.86 7.46
N GLU A 663 -3.56 19.88 8.78
CA GLU A 663 -4.88 19.96 9.42
C GLU A 663 -5.65 21.21 8.97
N ASP A 664 -5.04 22.40 9.10
CA ASP A 664 -5.64 23.67 8.67
C ASP A 664 -5.99 23.66 7.17
N PHE A 665 -5.07 23.19 6.34
CA PHE A 665 -5.28 23.07 4.91
C PHE A 665 -6.45 22.11 4.58
N LEU A 666 -6.47 20.93 5.20
CA LEU A 666 -7.49 19.93 4.95
C LEU A 666 -8.89 20.43 5.30
N LEU A 667 -9.05 21.09 6.45
CA LEU A 667 -10.35 21.64 6.86
C LEU A 667 -10.84 22.66 5.83
N ARG A 668 -9.98 23.60 5.41
CA ARG A 668 -10.33 24.58 4.36
C ARG A 668 -10.67 23.92 3.02
N LEU A 669 -9.97 22.85 2.64
CA LEU A 669 -10.24 22.10 1.40
C LEU A 669 -11.58 21.37 1.45
N LEU A 670 -11.92 20.75 2.58
CA LEU A 670 -13.18 20.05 2.78
C LEU A 670 -14.37 21.02 2.85
N GLU A 671 -14.22 22.13 3.57
CA GLU A 671 -15.23 23.22 3.57
C GLU A 671 -15.43 23.81 2.16
N PHE A 672 -14.33 24.06 1.44
CA PHE A 672 -14.39 24.48 0.04
C PHE A 672 -15.14 23.48 -0.84
N SER A 673 -14.98 22.18 -0.58
CA SER A 673 -15.68 21.11 -1.31
C SER A 673 -17.17 21.02 -0.98
N GLY A 674 -17.62 21.74 0.04
CA GLY A 674 -19.04 21.84 0.44
C GLY A 674 -19.43 20.90 1.58
N LEU A 675 -18.47 20.40 2.38
CA LEU A 675 -18.76 19.64 3.59
C LEU A 675 -19.07 20.58 4.76
N HIS A 676 -19.90 20.11 5.66
CA HIS A 676 -20.06 20.69 6.98
C HIS A 676 -19.17 19.93 7.97
N ILE A 677 -18.36 20.67 8.74
CA ILE A 677 -17.37 20.13 9.66
C ILE A 677 -17.69 20.58 11.08
N GLU A 678 -17.78 19.62 11.98
CA GLU A 678 -17.95 19.84 13.43
C GLU A 678 -16.72 19.30 14.16
N GLU A 679 -16.09 20.15 14.99
CA GLU A 679 -14.97 19.73 15.82
C GLU A 679 -15.47 18.97 17.05
N LEU A 680 -15.05 17.71 17.20
CA LEU A 680 -15.38 16.85 18.33
C LEU A 680 -14.27 16.80 19.40
N GLY A 681 -13.14 17.43 19.15
CA GLY A 681 -11.97 17.45 20.00
C GLY A 681 -10.66 17.54 19.23
N ARG A 682 -9.53 17.52 19.91
CA ARG A 682 -8.22 17.68 19.29
C ARG A 682 -8.02 16.70 18.15
N ARG A 683 -7.82 17.24 16.92
CA ARG A 683 -7.60 16.50 15.68
C ARG A 683 -8.70 15.46 15.37
N ARG A 684 -9.93 15.76 15.75
CA ARG A 684 -11.09 14.91 15.61
C ARG A 684 -12.29 15.70 15.14
N TYR A 685 -12.92 15.27 14.06
CA TYR A 685 -13.99 16.00 13.39
C TYR A 685 -15.13 15.06 13.01
N PHE A 686 -16.32 15.62 12.94
CA PHE A 686 -17.46 14.98 12.31
C PHE A 686 -17.75 15.65 10.99
N LEU A 687 -17.79 14.88 9.91
CA LEU A 687 -18.01 15.34 8.56
C LEU A 687 -19.41 14.98 8.11
N LEU A 688 -20.15 15.96 7.65
CA LEU A 688 -21.50 15.81 7.08
C LEU A 688 -21.49 16.31 5.63
N PRO A 689 -22.25 15.65 4.73
CA PRO A 689 -22.51 16.21 3.41
C PRO A 689 -23.31 17.51 3.56
N GLY A 690 -22.75 18.60 3.06
CA GLY A 690 -23.41 19.89 2.94
C GLY A 690 -23.88 20.13 1.49
N ASN A 691 -23.53 21.28 0.94
CA ASN A 691 -23.75 21.60 -0.47
C ASN A 691 -22.51 21.20 -1.29
N LEU A 692 -22.33 19.91 -1.54
CA LEU A 692 -21.20 19.40 -2.30
C LEU A 692 -21.11 20.09 -3.67
N LYS A 693 -19.92 20.61 -4.00
CA LYS A 693 -19.68 21.31 -5.29
C LYS A 693 -19.59 20.35 -6.47
N SER A 694 -19.41 19.04 -6.21
CA SER A 694 -19.29 18.02 -7.24
C SER A 694 -19.89 16.71 -6.76
N ASP A 695 -20.66 16.05 -7.63
CA ASP A 695 -21.18 14.70 -7.40
C ASP A 695 -20.05 13.65 -7.41
N ALA A 696 -18.86 14.00 -7.94
CA ALA A 696 -17.68 13.15 -7.97
C ALA A 696 -16.85 13.20 -6.67
N PHE A 697 -17.32 13.94 -5.64
CA PHE A 697 -16.66 13.91 -4.34
C PHE A 697 -16.68 12.49 -3.77
N PRO A 698 -15.57 11.97 -3.23
CA PRO A 698 -15.52 10.61 -2.67
C PRO A 698 -16.66 10.36 -1.68
N SER A 699 -17.27 9.17 -1.78
CA SER A 699 -18.50 8.84 -1.06
C SER A 699 -18.41 9.12 0.43
N LEU A 700 -19.32 9.94 0.92
CA LEU A 700 -19.52 10.23 2.33
C LEU A 700 -20.91 9.71 2.73
N PRO A 701 -21.05 8.95 3.84
CA PRO A 701 -22.37 8.53 4.32
C PRO A 701 -23.32 9.70 4.52
N HIS A 702 -24.61 9.54 4.20
CA HIS A 702 -25.60 10.61 4.34
C HIS A 702 -25.74 11.12 5.79
N ASP A 703 -25.54 10.26 6.75
CA ASP A 703 -25.54 10.53 8.19
C ASP A 703 -24.18 11.00 8.72
N GLY A 704 -23.21 11.19 7.83
CA GLY A 704 -21.89 11.68 8.14
C GLY A 704 -20.93 10.59 8.64
N MET A 705 -19.70 11.02 8.94
CA MET A 705 -18.67 10.13 9.49
C MET A 705 -17.75 10.85 10.47
N THR A 706 -17.30 10.14 11.49
CA THR A 706 -16.27 10.65 12.39
C THR A 706 -14.89 10.35 11.82
N VAL A 707 -14.02 11.35 11.81
CA VAL A 707 -12.66 11.26 11.30
C VAL A 707 -11.65 11.72 12.35
N THR A 708 -10.45 11.20 12.27
CA THR A 708 -9.31 11.64 13.08
C THR A 708 -8.05 11.78 12.24
N LEU A 709 -7.19 12.74 12.62
CA LEU A 709 -5.86 12.92 12.06
C LEU A 709 -4.78 12.41 13.03
N ASP A 710 -5.17 11.73 14.11
CA ASP A 710 -4.27 11.17 15.10
C ASP A 710 -4.17 9.64 14.90
N ARG A 711 -2.99 9.16 14.50
CA ARG A 711 -2.71 7.74 14.24
C ARG A 711 -2.99 6.87 15.47
N ARG A 712 -2.58 7.30 16.64
CA ARG A 712 -2.79 6.52 17.88
C ARG A 712 -4.28 6.34 18.14
N ARG A 713 -5.05 7.44 18.04
CA ARG A 713 -6.49 7.38 18.18
C ARG A 713 -7.15 6.50 17.12
N ALA A 714 -6.70 6.62 15.87
CA ALA A 714 -7.19 5.78 14.79
C ALA A 714 -7.00 4.29 15.09
N LEU A 715 -5.89 3.90 15.69
CA LEU A 715 -5.62 2.51 16.08
C LEU A 715 -6.50 2.03 17.25
N GLU A 716 -6.84 2.91 18.18
CA GLU A 716 -7.69 2.61 19.33
C GLU A 716 -9.19 2.59 18.96
N ARG A 717 -9.60 3.32 17.91
CA ARG A 717 -11.01 3.54 17.53
C ARG A 717 -11.26 3.20 16.07
N GLU A 718 -11.55 1.95 15.80
CA GLU A 718 -11.74 1.45 14.44
C GLU A 718 -12.90 2.11 13.67
N GLN A 719 -13.90 2.63 14.36
CA GLN A 719 -15.04 3.32 13.76
C GLN A 719 -14.73 4.75 13.28
N GLU A 720 -13.60 5.33 13.69
CA GLU A 720 -13.18 6.66 13.23
C GLU A 720 -12.26 6.50 12.01
N ALA A 721 -12.53 7.17 10.91
CA ALA A 721 -11.68 7.11 9.73
C ALA A 721 -10.37 7.90 9.95
N PHE A 722 -9.26 7.34 9.54
CA PHE A 722 -7.95 7.98 9.64
C PHE A 722 -7.63 8.78 8.39
N LEU A 723 -7.72 10.12 8.48
CA LEU A 723 -7.40 11.00 7.35
C LEU A 723 -5.91 11.32 7.31
N THR A 724 -5.29 10.92 6.22
CA THR A 724 -3.90 11.22 5.88
C THR A 724 -3.81 11.74 4.45
N TRP A 725 -2.64 12.14 4.01
CA TRP A 725 -2.39 12.51 2.61
C TRP A 725 -2.76 11.42 1.60
N ASP A 726 -2.58 10.15 1.97
CA ASP A 726 -2.85 9.01 1.10
C ASP A 726 -4.35 8.61 1.09
N HIS A 727 -5.18 9.19 1.99
CA HIS A 727 -6.59 8.84 2.10
C HIS A 727 -7.38 9.23 0.84
N PRO A 728 -8.24 8.34 0.30
CA PRO A 728 -8.98 8.61 -0.93
C PRO A 728 -9.78 9.92 -0.92
N MET A 729 -10.41 10.25 0.21
CA MET A 729 -11.17 11.52 0.36
C MET A 729 -10.26 12.75 0.22
N VAL A 730 -9.07 12.73 0.80
CA VAL A 730 -8.12 13.85 0.73
C VAL A 730 -7.60 14.01 -0.69
N ARG A 731 -7.23 12.90 -1.32
CA ARG A 731 -6.76 12.87 -2.71
C ARG A 731 -7.85 13.33 -3.67
N GLY A 732 -9.06 12.78 -3.55
CA GLY A 732 -10.20 13.17 -4.39
C GLY A 732 -10.60 14.63 -4.23
N ALA A 733 -10.60 15.19 -3.02
CA ALA A 733 -10.85 16.62 -2.78
C ALA A 733 -9.79 17.50 -3.45
N LEU A 734 -8.51 17.12 -3.37
CA LEU A 734 -7.40 17.79 -4.07
C LEU A 734 -7.57 17.75 -5.60
N ASP A 735 -7.86 16.58 -6.14
CA ASP A 735 -8.00 16.38 -7.58
C ASP A 735 -9.22 17.13 -8.13
N LEU A 736 -10.33 17.14 -7.40
CA LEU A 736 -11.51 17.94 -7.76
C LEU A 736 -11.23 19.43 -7.75
N MET A 737 -10.53 19.94 -6.74
CA MET A 737 -10.16 21.36 -6.69
C MET A 737 -9.24 21.74 -7.84
N LEU A 738 -8.16 20.99 -8.04
CA LEU A 738 -7.13 21.30 -9.04
C LEU A 738 -7.60 20.99 -10.47
N GLY A 739 -8.49 20.03 -10.65
CA GLY A 739 -9.16 19.71 -11.90
C GLY A 739 -10.29 20.66 -12.29
N SER A 740 -10.73 21.54 -11.38
CA SER A 740 -11.78 22.54 -11.65
C SER A 740 -11.20 23.90 -12.01
N ALA A 741 -12.06 24.83 -12.45
CA ALA A 741 -11.69 26.22 -12.69
C ALA A 741 -11.68 27.07 -11.41
N ALA A 742 -12.02 26.50 -10.26
CA ALA A 742 -12.13 27.25 -9.01
C ALA A 742 -10.76 27.80 -8.57
N GLY A 743 -10.73 29.08 -8.21
CA GLY A 743 -9.50 29.77 -7.81
C GLY A 743 -8.51 30.06 -8.94
N ASN A 744 -8.83 29.73 -10.21
CA ASN A 744 -7.88 29.93 -11.30
C ASN A 744 -7.85 31.36 -11.85
N ALA A 745 -8.88 32.20 -11.55
CA ALA A 745 -8.89 33.60 -11.92
C ALA A 745 -9.53 34.43 -10.79
N THR A 746 -8.76 35.34 -10.19
CA THR A 746 -9.22 36.14 -9.06
C THR A 746 -8.79 37.60 -9.15
N PHE A 747 -9.41 38.45 -8.37
CA PHE A 747 -9.05 39.86 -8.23
C PHE A 747 -9.01 40.27 -6.77
N GLY A 748 -7.96 41.00 -6.39
CA GLY A 748 -7.80 41.51 -5.03
C GLY A 748 -7.38 42.99 -5.00
N VAL A 749 -7.76 43.67 -3.94
CA VAL A 749 -7.30 45.03 -3.65
C VAL A 749 -6.33 45.01 -2.47
N TRP A 750 -5.20 45.61 -2.68
CA TRP A 750 -4.16 45.79 -1.64
C TRP A 750 -4.14 47.27 -1.22
N ASP A 751 -4.69 47.52 -0.04
CA ASP A 751 -4.66 48.85 0.55
C ASP A 751 -3.26 49.11 1.14
N ALA A 752 -2.46 49.88 0.41
CA ALA A 752 -1.08 50.20 0.84
C ALA A 752 -0.73 51.64 0.39
N ALA A 753 0.00 52.38 1.25
CA ALA A 753 0.51 53.68 0.93
C ALA A 753 1.50 53.61 -0.25
N GLY A 754 1.55 54.65 -1.08
CA GLY A 754 2.51 54.76 -2.16
C GLY A 754 1.89 54.82 -3.55
N GLU A 755 2.64 54.47 -4.57
CA GLU A 755 2.23 54.52 -5.96
C GLU A 755 1.13 53.48 -6.27
N LYS A 756 0.18 53.85 -7.12
CA LYS A 756 -0.85 52.95 -7.66
C LYS A 756 -0.20 51.99 -8.65
N ILE A 757 -0.23 50.70 -8.33
CA ILE A 757 0.43 49.64 -9.12
C ILE A 757 -0.58 48.53 -9.43
N ILE A 758 -0.60 48.09 -10.69
CA ILE A 758 -1.29 46.87 -11.06
C ILE A 758 -0.27 45.72 -11.04
N LEU A 759 -0.60 44.67 -10.30
CA LEU A 759 0.24 43.45 -10.22
C LEU A 759 -0.53 42.28 -10.80
N LEU A 760 0.15 41.41 -11.46
CA LEU A 760 -0.34 40.09 -11.87
C LEU A 760 0.46 39.03 -11.14
N GLU A 761 -0.23 38.27 -10.32
CA GLU A 761 0.30 37.08 -9.66
C GLU A 761 -0.19 35.84 -10.37
N ALA A 762 0.66 34.87 -10.62
CA ALA A 762 0.33 33.66 -11.32
C ALA A 762 0.93 32.43 -10.68
N TRP A 763 0.17 31.35 -10.66
CA TRP A 763 0.66 30.01 -10.46
C TRP A 763 0.89 29.35 -11.81
N VAL A 764 2.10 28.90 -12.03
CA VAL A 764 2.53 28.22 -13.24
C VAL A 764 3.07 26.86 -12.82
N VAL A 765 2.70 25.81 -13.52
CA VAL A 765 3.08 24.44 -13.19
C VAL A 765 4.06 23.91 -14.23
N VAL A 766 5.19 23.38 -13.77
CA VAL A 766 6.11 22.60 -14.57
C VAL A 766 5.67 21.15 -14.49
N GLU A 767 5.34 20.55 -15.60
CA GLU A 767 4.79 19.19 -15.67
C GLU A 767 5.36 18.42 -16.85
N CYS A 768 5.46 17.12 -16.72
CA CYS A 768 5.74 16.22 -17.84
C CYS A 768 4.68 15.13 -17.91
N VAL A 769 4.43 14.63 -19.10
CA VAL A 769 3.52 13.52 -19.35
C VAL A 769 4.37 12.30 -19.69
N ALA A 770 4.13 11.22 -18.95
CA ALA A 770 4.86 9.97 -19.09
C ALA A 770 3.94 8.79 -18.78
N PRO A 771 4.26 7.57 -19.27
CA PRO A 771 3.64 6.36 -18.77
C PRO A 771 3.78 6.24 -17.26
N ALA A 772 2.71 5.87 -16.56
CA ALA A 772 2.70 5.76 -15.08
C ALA A 772 3.82 4.83 -14.56
N LYS A 773 4.12 3.76 -15.30
CA LYS A 773 5.20 2.80 -14.99
C LYS A 773 6.60 3.42 -14.85
N LEU A 774 6.85 4.56 -15.50
CA LEU A 774 8.13 5.28 -15.35
C LEU A 774 8.26 5.97 -14.00
N HIS A 775 7.13 6.24 -13.32
CA HIS A 775 7.10 6.92 -12.01
C HIS A 775 7.92 8.24 -12.01
N VAL A 776 7.74 9.02 -13.08
CA VAL A 776 8.45 10.30 -13.27
C VAL A 776 8.15 11.31 -12.15
N GLU A 777 6.96 11.22 -11.54
CA GLU A 777 6.53 12.09 -10.44
C GLU A 777 7.45 12.04 -9.20
N ARG A 778 8.23 10.98 -9.05
CA ARG A 778 9.25 10.87 -8.01
C ARG A 778 10.32 11.96 -8.14
N PHE A 779 10.65 12.33 -9.38
CA PHE A 779 11.68 13.31 -9.70
C PHE A 779 11.10 14.66 -10.07
N LEU A 780 10.09 14.66 -10.94
CA LEU A 780 9.41 15.86 -11.41
C LEU A 780 7.88 15.71 -11.29
N PRO A 781 7.30 15.82 -10.09
CA PRO A 781 5.86 15.99 -9.96
C PRO A 781 5.44 17.34 -10.54
N GLN A 782 4.16 17.55 -10.76
CA GLN A 782 3.61 18.84 -11.15
C GLN A 782 4.08 19.93 -10.17
N THR A 783 5.16 20.64 -10.52
CA THR A 783 5.87 21.55 -9.61
C THR A 783 5.39 22.98 -9.84
N PRO A 784 4.72 23.61 -8.85
CA PRO A 784 4.22 24.97 -8.97
C PRO A 784 5.34 25.99 -8.84
N LEU A 785 5.26 27.02 -9.68
CA LEU A 785 6.08 28.22 -9.64
C LEU A 785 5.16 29.43 -9.44
N ARG A 786 5.43 30.21 -8.42
CA ARG A 786 4.79 31.51 -8.23
C ARG A 786 5.54 32.57 -9.02
N ILE A 787 4.83 33.39 -9.78
CA ILE A 787 5.38 34.52 -10.52
C ILE A 787 4.57 35.77 -10.18
N MET A 788 5.23 36.89 -9.90
CA MET A 788 4.58 38.17 -9.68
C MET A 788 5.23 39.27 -10.50
N VAL A 789 4.44 39.92 -11.36
CA VAL A 789 4.93 41.02 -12.22
C VAL A 789 4.03 42.24 -12.08
N ASP A 790 4.63 43.44 -12.28
CA ASP A 790 3.88 44.68 -12.34
C ASP A 790 3.57 45.12 -13.80
N HIS A 791 2.69 46.12 -13.92
CA HIS A 791 2.31 46.66 -15.23
C HIS A 791 3.41 47.44 -15.96
N LYS A 792 4.56 47.69 -15.31
CA LYS A 792 5.77 48.31 -15.88
C LYS A 792 6.80 47.25 -16.34
N GLY A 793 6.51 45.96 -16.11
CA GLY A 793 7.38 44.84 -16.44
C GLY A 793 8.38 44.47 -15.35
N GLY A 794 8.26 45.02 -14.14
CA GLY A 794 9.04 44.64 -12.97
C GLY A 794 8.70 43.26 -12.48
N ASP A 795 9.74 42.51 -12.09
CA ASP A 795 9.61 41.18 -11.47
C ASP A 795 9.70 41.31 -9.93
N HIS A 796 8.65 41.00 -9.24
CA HIS A 796 8.52 41.04 -7.80
C HIS A 796 8.42 39.66 -7.13
N THR A 797 8.73 38.60 -7.87
CA THR A 797 8.53 37.23 -7.45
C THR A 797 9.25 36.89 -6.15
N GLU A 798 10.49 37.31 -6.00
CA GLU A 798 11.34 37.01 -4.84
C GLU A 798 11.33 38.11 -3.76
N GLU A 799 10.60 39.20 -3.98
CA GLU A 799 10.55 40.28 -3.02
C GLU A 799 9.66 39.95 -1.82
N ALA A 800 10.22 39.92 -0.61
CA ALA A 800 9.52 39.58 0.62
C ALA A 800 8.26 40.45 0.89
N ALA A 801 8.27 41.73 0.48
CA ALA A 801 7.13 42.61 0.61
C ALA A 801 5.89 42.16 -0.21
N PHE A 802 6.09 41.35 -1.22
CA PHE A 802 5.05 40.83 -2.12
C PHE A 802 4.76 39.35 -1.90
N ALA A 803 5.37 38.71 -0.90
CA ALA A 803 5.20 37.26 -0.66
C ALA A 803 3.76 36.90 -0.24
N LYS A 804 3.16 37.68 0.67
CA LYS A 804 1.75 37.50 1.12
C LYS A 804 1.08 38.86 1.22
N PRO A 805 0.61 39.43 0.10
CA PRO A 805 -0.07 40.74 0.14
C PRO A 805 -1.41 40.61 0.90
N PRO A 806 -1.72 41.52 1.83
CA PRO A 806 -3.00 41.52 2.51
C PRO A 806 -4.10 42.04 1.57
N LEU A 807 -4.81 41.10 0.96
CA LEU A 807 -5.80 41.36 -0.04
C LEU A 807 -7.23 41.37 0.55
N ARG A 808 -8.04 42.30 0.12
CA ARG A 808 -9.47 42.26 0.31
C ARG A 808 -10.19 42.08 -1.02
N LYS A 809 -11.44 41.64 -0.96
CA LYS A 809 -12.33 41.57 -2.12
C LYS A 809 -12.54 42.95 -2.69
N GLY A 810 -12.54 43.09 -4.00
CA GLY A 810 -12.78 44.32 -4.72
C GLY A 810 -13.60 44.12 -5.97
N ASP A 811 -14.12 45.26 -6.53
CA ASP A 811 -14.79 45.23 -7.82
C ASP A 811 -13.79 45.55 -8.95
N PRO A 812 -13.48 44.58 -9.82
CA PRO A 812 -12.55 44.78 -10.93
C PRO A 812 -13.16 45.63 -12.07
N ALA A 813 -14.48 45.89 -12.05
CA ALA A 813 -15.18 46.49 -13.20
C ALA A 813 -14.57 47.83 -13.64
N SER A 814 -14.12 48.66 -12.71
CA SER A 814 -13.47 49.94 -13.05
C SER A 814 -12.12 49.75 -13.75
N LEU A 815 -11.34 48.80 -13.30
CA LEU A 815 -10.00 48.47 -13.87
C LEU A 815 -10.16 47.78 -15.23
N MET A 816 -11.11 46.85 -15.35
CA MET A 816 -11.34 46.06 -16.55
C MET A 816 -12.07 46.84 -17.66
N ARG A 817 -12.73 47.98 -17.36
CA ARG A 817 -13.25 48.92 -18.37
C ARG A 817 -12.16 49.78 -19.02
N ASN A 818 -10.97 49.82 -18.40
CA ASN A 818 -9.85 50.57 -18.97
C ASN A 818 -9.22 49.80 -20.14
N GLU A 819 -9.40 50.26 -21.34
CA GLU A 819 -8.88 49.68 -22.58
C GLU A 819 -7.33 49.49 -22.55
N ALA A 820 -6.60 50.42 -21.92
CA ALA A 820 -5.14 50.28 -21.78
C ALA A 820 -4.76 49.07 -20.88
N VAL A 821 -5.52 48.82 -19.83
CA VAL A 821 -5.32 47.65 -18.95
C VAL A 821 -5.56 46.38 -19.74
N LYS A 822 -6.72 46.34 -20.42
CA LYS A 822 -7.18 45.12 -21.11
C LYS A 822 -6.36 44.77 -22.34
N ARG A 823 -5.99 45.79 -23.16
CA ARG A 823 -5.34 45.55 -24.46
C ARG A 823 -3.81 45.66 -24.43
N LYS A 824 -3.25 46.38 -23.48
CA LYS A 824 -1.80 46.64 -23.40
C LYS A 824 -1.14 46.05 -22.15
N PHE A 825 -1.61 46.37 -20.95
CA PHE A 825 -0.89 45.95 -19.73
C PHE A 825 -1.06 44.44 -19.45
N LEU A 826 -2.28 43.91 -19.40
CA LEU A 826 -2.49 42.50 -19.07
C LEU A 826 -1.83 41.55 -20.09
N PRO A 827 -1.91 41.70 -21.42
CA PRO A 827 -1.18 40.87 -22.34
C PRO A 827 0.33 40.93 -22.15
N ALA A 828 0.90 42.12 -21.93
CA ALA A 828 2.36 42.26 -21.68
C ALA A 828 2.78 41.60 -20.36
N MET A 829 1.97 41.74 -19.31
CA MET A 829 2.23 41.07 -18.03
C MET A 829 2.16 39.54 -18.16
N LEU A 830 1.19 38.98 -18.87
CA LEU A 830 1.06 37.54 -19.12
C LEU A 830 2.23 37.01 -19.95
N GLU A 831 2.68 37.77 -20.98
CA GLU A 831 3.87 37.42 -21.77
C GLU A 831 5.14 37.38 -20.89
N LYS A 832 5.32 38.44 -20.06
CA LYS A 832 6.42 38.49 -19.10
C LYS A 832 6.37 37.34 -18.10
N THR A 833 5.19 37.01 -17.58
CA THR A 833 4.97 35.87 -16.69
C THR A 833 5.42 34.57 -17.32
N ARG A 834 5.02 34.31 -18.58
CA ARG A 834 5.43 33.11 -19.32
C ARG A 834 6.94 33.05 -19.52
N ALA A 835 7.58 34.16 -19.87
CA ALA A 835 9.02 34.23 -20.07
C ALA A 835 9.78 33.93 -18.76
N LEU A 836 9.35 34.52 -17.64
CA LEU A 836 9.94 34.25 -16.32
C LEU A 836 9.72 32.81 -15.88
N ALA A 837 8.53 32.28 -16.07
CA ALA A 837 8.21 30.89 -15.74
C ALA A 837 9.09 29.90 -16.55
N THR A 838 9.26 30.14 -17.86
CA THR A 838 10.15 29.33 -18.70
C THR A 838 11.59 29.41 -18.22
N ALA A 839 12.08 30.60 -17.85
CA ALA A 839 13.44 30.74 -17.33
C ALA A 839 13.63 29.98 -16.00
N LYS A 840 12.65 30.09 -15.07
CA LYS A 840 12.69 29.37 -13.78
C LYS A 840 12.50 27.86 -13.93
N SER A 841 11.74 27.39 -14.93
CA SER A 841 11.51 25.96 -15.14
C SER A 841 12.82 25.21 -15.50
N HIS A 842 13.79 25.86 -16.13
CA HIS A 842 15.06 25.23 -16.45
C HIS A 842 15.81 24.77 -15.20
N ALA A 843 15.76 25.54 -14.10
CA ALA A 843 16.38 25.12 -12.83
C ALA A 843 15.64 23.90 -12.25
N VAL A 844 14.30 23.89 -12.25
CA VAL A 844 13.49 22.77 -11.75
C VAL A 844 13.77 21.48 -12.55
N ILE A 845 13.86 21.61 -13.88
CA ILE A 845 14.17 20.49 -14.78
C ILE A 845 15.60 19.98 -14.52
N ALA A 846 16.58 20.89 -14.38
CA ALA A 846 17.95 20.52 -14.10
C ALA A 846 18.10 19.79 -12.75
N ASP A 847 17.44 20.27 -11.70
CA ASP A 847 17.43 19.64 -10.39
C ASP A 847 16.77 18.24 -10.43
N ALA A 848 15.68 18.11 -11.17
CA ALA A 848 15.00 16.83 -11.34
C ALA A 848 15.88 15.80 -12.09
N LEU A 849 16.56 16.24 -13.15
CA LEU A 849 17.53 15.42 -13.89
C LEU A 849 18.71 15.01 -13.02
N ALA A 850 19.30 15.95 -12.27
CA ALA A 850 20.40 15.65 -11.39
C ALA A 850 20.03 14.62 -10.30
N SER A 851 18.84 14.78 -9.70
CA SER A 851 18.32 13.83 -8.71
C SER A 851 18.09 12.45 -9.32
N MET A 852 17.47 12.37 -10.50
CA MET A 852 17.19 11.13 -11.21
C MET A 852 18.49 10.41 -11.59
N HIS A 853 19.46 11.12 -12.19
CA HIS A 853 20.74 10.53 -12.57
C HIS A 853 21.53 10.04 -11.33
N ALA A 854 21.56 10.80 -10.24
CA ALA A 854 22.26 10.40 -9.03
C ALA A 854 21.66 9.11 -8.43
N GLU A 855 20.35 9.00 -8.41
CA GLU A 855 19.68 7.83 -7.86
C GLU A 855 19.86 6.59 -8.73
N ILE A 856 19.63 6.70 -10.04
CA ILE A 856 19.75 5.57 -10.98
C ILE A 856 21.22 5.14 -11.14
N ALA A 857 22.16 6.09 -11.21
CA ALA A 857 23.59 5.79 -11.26
C ALA A 857 24.05 5.04 -9.99
N THR A 858 23.49 5.37 -8.84
CA THR A 858 23.77 4.64 -7.58
C THR A 858 23.32 3.18 -7.70
N GLU A 859 22.12 2.94 -8.23
CA GLU A 859 21.61 1.59 -8.39
C GLU A 859 22.35 0.80 -9.50
N ILE A 860 22.65 1.43 -10.64
CA ILE A 860 23.46 0.83 -11.70
C ILE A 860 24.84 0.44 -11.12
N THR A 861 25.49 1.35 -10.40
CA THR A 861 26.79 1.07 -9.76
C THR A 861 26.67 -0.07 -8.76
N ARG A 862 25.57 -0.12 -8.00
CA ARG A 862 25.29 -1.22 -7.08
C ARG A 862 25.16 -2.55 -7.83
N LEU A 863 24.38 -2.61 -8.91
CA LEU A 863 24.19 -3.83 -9.72
C LEU A 863 25.48 -4.26 -10.41
N GLN A 864 26.25 -3.34 -10.97
CA GLN A 864 27.56 -3.61 -11.56
C GLN A 864 28.52 -4.17 -10.52
N ASN A 865 28.55 -3.60 -9.34
CA ASN A 865 29.34 -4.10 -8.21
C ASN A 865 28.88 -5.49 -7.77
N LEU A 866 27.58 -5.76 -7.80
CA LEU A 866 27.01 -7.07 -7.47
C LEU A 866 27.33 -8.11 -8.54
N SER A 867 27.29 -7.75 -9.82
CA SER A 867 27.64 -8.67 -10.91
C SER A 867 29.10 -9.13 -10.87
N GLU A 868 30.02 -8.38 -10.22
CA GLU A 868 31.40 -8.80 -10.00
C GLU A 868 31.54 -9.91 -8.93
N VAL A 869 30.55 -10.09 -8.06
CA VAL A 869 30.57 -11.04 -6.93
C VAL A 869 29.44 -12.06 -6.98
N ASN A 870 28.44 -11.82 -7.82
CA ASN A 870 27.27 -12.66 -7.96
C ASN A 870 26.96 -12.88 -9.45
N ASP A 871 27.27 -14.07 -9.95
CA ASP A 871 27.07 -14.45 -11.35
C ASP A 871 25.59 -14.48 -11.79
N HIS A 872 24.66 -14.25 -10.87
CA HIS A 872 23.21 -14.25 -11.11
C HIS A 872 22.61 -12.88 -11.42
N ILE A 873 23.44 -11.82 -11.43
CA ILE A 873 23.00 -10.52 -11.93
C ILE A 873 23.06 -10.55 -13.46
N GLN A 874 21.89 -10.55 -14.08
CA GLN A 874 21.80 -10.58 -15.53
C GLN A 874 22.22 -9.22 -16.12
N PRO A 875 23.06 -9.20 -17.18
CA PRO A 875 23.40 -7.95 -17.87
C PRO A 875 22.18 -7.17 -18.34
N GLU A 876 21.07 -7.87 -18.62
CA GLU A 876 19.78 -7.32 -19.03
C GLU A 876 19.16 -6.43 -17.97
N GLU A 877 19.37 -6.71 -16.66
CA GLU A 877 18.88 -5.86 -15.57
C GLU A 877 19.57 -4.48 -15.60
N ILE A 878 20.89 -4.46 -15.83
CA ILE A 878 21.66 -3.23 -15.92
C ILE A 878 21.25 -2.45 -17.16
N THR A 879 21.16 -3.13 -18.32
CA THR A 879 20.73 -2.54 -19.58
C THR A 879 19.31 -1.96 -19.48
N ALA A 880 18.41 -2.64 -18.79
CA ALA A 880 17.04 -2.15 -18.58
C ALA A 880 17.00 -0.87 -17.72
N LEU A 881 17.88 -0.76 -16.71
CA LEU A 881 18.00 0.46 -15.91
C LEU A 881 18.62 1.61 -16.71
N GLU A 882 19.62 1.36 -17.53
CA GLU A 882 20.21 2.36 -18.42
C GLU A 882 19.20 2.86 -19.47
N ALA A 883 18.39 1.95 -20.04
CA ALA A 883 17.31 2.30 -20.95
C ALA A 883 16.26 3.16 -20.23
N ARG A 884 15.86 2.78 -19.01
CA ARG A 884 14.92 3.55 -18.18
C ARG A 884 15.45 4.93 -17.81
N GLU A 885 16.74 5.05 -17.50
CA GLU A 885 17.39 6.35 -17.25
C GLU A 885 17.27 7.27 -18.47
N SER A 886 17.56 6.73 -19.66
CA SER A 886 17.48 7.48 -20.91
C SER A 886 16.06 7.93 -21.20
N GLU A 887 15.07 7.07 -21.00
CA GLU A 887 13.65 7.36 -21.19
C GLU A 887 13.16 8.43 -20.22
N LEU A 888 13.49 8.31 -18.92
CA LEU A 888 13.16 9.31 -17.90
C LEU A 888 13.82 10.67 -18.22
N ALA A 889 15.09 10.66 -18.61
CA ALA A 889 15.79 11.89 -19.00
C ALA A 889 15.09 12.60 -20.17
N ALA A 890 14.69 11.85 -21.19
CA ALA A 890 13.97 12.40 -22.35
C ALA A 890 12.62 13.01 -21.95
N VAL A 891 11.86 12.34 -21.07
CA VAL A 891 10.58 12.84 -20.59
C VAL A 891 10.76 14.10 -19.73
N ILE A 892 11.70 14.10 -18.79
CA ILE A 892 11.96 15.25 -17.90
C ILE A 892 12.47 16.46 -18.71
N GLN A 893 13.34 16.26 -19.70
CA GLN A 893 13.83 17.33 -20.59
C GLN A 893 12.72 17.98 -21.40
N ASN A 894 11.68 17.21 -21.78
CA ASN A 894 10.53 17.68 -22.53
C ASN A 894 9.38 18.22 -21.64
N ALA A 895 9.67 18.48 -20.36
CA ALA A 895 8.68 19.07 -19.45
C ALA A 895 8.15 20.41 -19.99
N ARG A 896 6.86 20.63 -19.84
CA ARG A 896 6.17 21.83 -20.31
C ARG A 896 5.78 22.74 -19.14
N VAL A 897 5.54 23.99 -19.49
CA VAL A 897 5.12 25.03 -18.56
C VAL A 897 3.65 25.37 -18.84
N ARG A 898 2.78 25.20 -17.85
CA ARG A 898 1.34 25.47 -17.96
C ARG A 898 0.92 26.54 -16.95
N LEU A 899 0.21 27.57 -17.43
CA LEU A 899 -0.43 28.57 -16.55
C LEU A 899 -1.65 27.91 -15.88
N ASP A 900 -1.65 27.86 -14.55
CA ASP A 900 -2.70 27.22 -13.77
C ASP A 900 -3.69 28.21 -13.15
N ALA A 901 -3.19 29.33 -12.61
CA ALA A 901 -4.05 30.34 -12.02
C ALA A 901 -3.45 31.74 -12.15
N VAL A 902 -4.30 32.75 -12.21
CA VAL A 902 -3.93 34.18 -12.24
C VAL A 902 -4.74 34.99 -11.23
N ARG A 903 -4.07 35.95 -10.59
CA ARG A 903 -4.68 36.91 -9.69
C ARG A 903 -4.25 38.31 -10.08
N LEU A 904 -5.23 39.18 -10.45
CA LEU A 904 -4.98 40.59 -10.68
C LEU A 904 -5.09 41.32 -9.37
N ILE A 905 -4.07 42.11 -9.02
CA ILE A 905 -4.02 42.87 -7.76
C ILE A 905 -3.96 44.37 -8.08
N TRP A 906 -4.86 45.11 -7.48
CA TRP A 906 -4.84 46.57 -7.47
C TRP A 906 -4.27 47.08 -6.17
N LYS A 907 -3.00 47.51 -6.18
CA LYS A 907 -2.33 48.14 -5.03
C LYS A 907 -2.52 49.65 -5.11
N ALA A 908 -3.21 50.24 -4.11
CA ALA A 908 -3.46 51.65 -4.02
C ALA A 908 -3.58 52.09 -2.55
N PRO A 909 -3.41 53.38 -2.24
CA PRO A 909 -3.77 53.91 -0.94
C PRO A 909 -5.23 53.65 -0.59
N PRO A 910 -5.55 53.40 0.69
CA PRO A 910 -6.92 53.22 1.11
C PRO A 910 -7.76 54.43 0.68
N ALA A 911 -9.00 54.24 0.24
CA ALA A 911 -9.90 55.28 -0.27
C ALA A 911 -10.30 56.27 0.80
#